data_08a75f3a036ccde1d10f8e90905c8278
#
_entry.id   08a75f3a036ccde1d10f8e90905c8278
#
_cell.length_a   1.000
_cell.length_b   1.000
_cell.length_c   1.000
_cell.angle_alpha   90.00
_cell.angle_beta   90.00
_cell.angle_gamma   90.00
#
_symmetry.space_group_name_H-M   'P 1'
#
loop_
_entity.id
_entity.type
_entity.pdbx_description
1 polymer ?
#
loop_
_entity_poly.entity_id
_entity_poly.type
_entity_poly.pdbx_seq_one_letter_code
_entity_poly.pdbx_strand_id
1 'polypeptide(L)'
;MMLDLLPEDYKFFTNEGDYGMTYRQLDDKKLTASFIQWGRRNPDKFAEEIFGISFMDYQRYVFLNTWNAQFVVWAMSRNAGKSILGAVYLMTRALLVPNFQAYILCGVGSQSIEMFQKIEKLTFNAIPSFKTLTDVFQGEVVKNQANSNGFIHNPSSYQFKLYNNSGVNSLNGSYDNNRSKRSSCNFYDECAFSPDELFTTSEPFITQSSDFVDGVGYDMTDSLVEPPQFPNQCIYASSAGSVDQYFFRKYRECSLRMDAGDTRYFCADINCDVVINATKHGVKMPKPLLTQEVVDARMREDKEAGLREYHNIFTHDSSEQNICKRADIIRNSVPRIPDLKNKDNKSLYAIAYDPARLADCSVIGIAEYYKDEHVGWKMKIVNVISLVDIMKKNKTPMNTPNQVAELKKTILAYNGEQVADYENIIGILVDAGSGGAGVPITDFLCEDWKDANGVLHRGLIDPDYNENDSRKYPNAVKDKLHLISPVKYKTDLFESFVKMMELNLIEFTEEYLNKGYLNLIYEIDSKGQKTQRFKYPSEEEEKALKKNGVSVECFPVKLDAEEEVALKQIDAMKNEILNIYRFKQSNGRDRFDLAPSKANSMHDDKAYVLGLLSYQLMLLRREHITNKKRATNNIDDFFDIRTAKKTHSYFS
;
A
#
# COMPACT_ATOMS: atom_id res chain seq x y z
N MET A 1 -4.12 38.76 -38.13
CA MET A 1 -4.18 37.35 -37.68
C MET A 1 -5.23 37.12 -36.56
N MET A 2 -5.37 37.99 -35.56
CA MET A 2 -6.43 37.83 -34.53
C MET A 2 -7.84 38.16 -35.00
N LEU A 3 -7.99 39.09 -35.96
CA LEU A 3 -9.28 39.48 -36.55
C LEU A 3 -9.93 38.41 -37.44
N ASP A 4 -9.13 37.53 -38.04
CA ASP A 4 -9.61 36.42 -38.86
C ASP A 4 -10.17 35.25 -38.04
N LEU A 5 -10.10 35.31 -36.71
CA LEU A 5 -10.60 34.28 -35.77
C LEU A 5 -11.99 34.60 -35.21
N LEU A 6 -12.56 35.76 -35.55
CA LEU A 6 -13.90 36.13 -35.12
C LEU A 6 -14.93 35.40 -36.00
N PRO A 7 -15.80 34.55 -35.44
CA PRO A 7 -16.95 34.04 -36.19
C PRO A 7 -17.82 35.22 -36.63
N GLU A 8 -18.20 35.26 -37.93
CA GLU A 8 -19.06 36.32 -38.51
C GLU A 8 -20.38 36.48 -37.74
N ASP A 9 -20.83 35.43 -37.05
CA ASP A 9 -22.09 35.37 -36.29
C ASP A 9 -21.94 35.62 -34.78
N TYR A 10 -20.88 36.27 -34.30
CA TYR A 10 -20.67 36.49 -32.86
C TYR A 10 -21.65 37.51 -32.31
N LYS A 11 -22.81 37.07 -31.81
CA LYS A 11 -23.92 37.91 -31.34
C LYS A 11 -23.82 38.37 -29.86
N PHE A 12 -22.70 38.16 -29.19
CA PHE A 12 -22.51 38.45 -27.76
C PHE A 12 -22.77 39.95 -27.39
N PHE A 13 -22.79 40.85 -28.34
CA PHE A 13 -23.00 42.27 -28.17
C PHE A 13 -23.96 42.88 -29.23
N THR A 14 -25.01 42.22 -29.56
CA THR A 14 -25.96 42.66 -30.60
C THR A 14 -26.87 43.82 -30.16
N ASN A 15 -26.98 44.10 -28.87
CA ASN A 15 -27.72 45.24 -28.34
C ASN A 15 -26.80 46.41 -28.06
N GLU A 16 -26.57 47.23 -29.03
CA GLU A 16 -25.70 48.43 -28.97
C GLU A 16 -26.17 49.51 -28.00
N GLY A 17 -27.36 49.39 -27.43
CA GLY A 17 -27.99 50.44 -26.63
C GLY A 17 -27.85 50.35 -25.11
N ASP A 18 -27.62 49.18 -24.53
CA ASP A 18 -27.88 48.95 -23.10
C ASP A 18 -26.66 49.01 -22.20
N TYR A 19 -25.44 49.06 -22.72
CA TYR A 19 -24.25 48.88 -21.86
C TYR A 19 -23.52 50.15 -21.47
N GLY A 20 -23.92 51.31 -21.93
CA GLY A 20 -23.25 52.59 -21.61
C GLY A 20 -21.78 52.63 -22.05
N MET A 21 -21.38 51.77 -23.01
CA MET A 21 -20.01 51.65 -23.47
C MET A 21 -19.78 52.39 -24.77
N THR A 22 -18.56 52.89 -24.93
CA THR A 22 -18.10 53.44 -26.21
C THR A 22 -17.85 52.30 -27.21
N TYR A 23 -17.94 52.57 -28.53
CA TYR A 23 -17.62 51.60 -29.58
C TYR A 23 -16.25 50.95 -29.38
N ARG A 24 -15.24 51.68 -28.97
CA ARG A 24 -13.91 51.16 -28.68
C ARG A 24 -13.93 50.15 -27.54
N GLN A 25 -14.65 50.45 -26.45
CA GLN A 25 -14.81 49.50 -25.33
C GLN A 25 -15.55 48.23 -25.72
N LEU A 26 -16.54 48.33 -26.60
CA LEU A 26 -17.25 47.21 -27.18
C LEU A 26 -16.32 46.36 -28.05
N ASP A 27 -15.51 46.96 -28.92
CA ASP A 27 -14.56 46.26 -29.76
C ASP A 27 -13.48 45.56 -28.93
N ASP A 28 -12.95 46.24 -27.90
CA ASP A 28 -11.99 45.63 -26.98
C ASP A 28 -12.58 44.41 -26.26
N LYS A 29 -13.85 44.48 -25.82
CA LYS A 29 -14.55 43.33 -25.21
C LYS A 29 -14.83 42.21 -26.19
N LYS A 30 -15.26 42.51 -27.43
CA LYS A 30 -15.43 41.51 -28.47
C LYS A 30 -14.11 40.76 -28.75
N LEU A 31 -13.02 41.49 -28.85
CA LEU A 31 -11.68 40.95 -29.06
C LEU A 31 -11.27 40.03 -27.92
N THR A 32 -11.47 40.47 -26.68
CA THR A 32 -11.18 39.69 -25.47
C THR A 32 -12.02 38.41 -25.42
N ALA A 33 -13.33 38.52 -25.67
CA ALA A 33 -14.22 37.35 -25.71
C ALA A 33 -13.82 36.33 -26.78
N SER A 34 -13.44 36.81 -27.97
CA SER A 34 -12.96 35.97 -29.04
C SER A 34 -11.64 35.27 -28.71
N PHE A 35 -10.73 35.98 -28.04
CA PHE A 35 -9.47 35.40 -27.60
C PHE A 35 -9.69 34.32 -26.52
N ILE A 36 -10.61 34.55 -25.58
CA ILE A 36 -10.97 33.54 -24.56
C ILE A 36 -11.58 32.30 -25.23
N GLN A 37 -12.49 32.48 -26.20
CA GLN A 37 -13.08 31.36 -26.94
C GLN A 37 -12.04 30.56 -27.75
N TRP A 38 -11.15 31.28 -28.42
CA TRP A 38 -10.02 30.63 -29.09
C TRP A 38 -9.15 29.84 -28.09
N GLY A 39 -8.84 30.42 -26.94
CA GLY A 39 -8.09 29.76 -25.87
C GLY A 39 -8.77 28.50 -25.36
N ARG A 40 -10.11 28.53 -25.19
CA ARG A 40 -10.87 27.33 -24.76
C ARG A 40 -10.81 26.19 -25.76
N ARG A 41 -10.74 26.53 -27.08
CA ARG A 41 -10.58 25.54 -28.17
C ARG A 41 -9.12 25.09 -28.36
N ASN A 42 -8.16 25.92 -27.99
CA ASN A 42 -6.72 25.72 -28.15
C ASN A 42 -5.97 26.02 -26.86
N PRO A 43 -6.26 25.30 -25.75
CA PRO A 43 -5.75 25.65 -24.43
C PRO A 43 -4.24 25.52 -24.32
N ASP A 44 -3.62 24.62 -25.09
CA ASP A 44 -2.17 24.48 -25.18
C ASP A 44 -1.51 25.69 -25.81
N LYS A 45 -2.05 26.18 -26.93
CA LYS A 45 -1.53 27.37 -27.62
C LYS A 45 -1.76 28.63 -26.78
N PHE A 46 -2.92 28.71 -26.12
CA PHE A 46 -3.19 29.82 -25.19
C PHE A 46 -2.18 29.84 -24.05
N ALA A 47 -1.86 28.68 -23.46
CA ALA A 47 -0.86 28.59 -22.41
C ALA A 47 0.54 28.96 -22.91
N GLU A 48 0.92 28.53 -24.12
CA GLU A 48 2.20 28.91 -24.72
C GLU A 48 2.32 30.42 -24.95
N GLU A 49 1.26 31.08 -25.46
CA GLU A 49 1.24 32.50 -25.70
C GLU A 49 1.25 33.34 -24.41
N ILE A 50 0.40 32.97 -23.43
CA ILE A 50 0.27 33.76 -22.18
C ILE A 50 1.45 33.55 -21.26
N PHE A 51 1.95 32.33 -21.11
CA PHE A 51 3.01 32.03 -20.16
C PHE A 51 4.41 31.96 -20.79
N GLY A 52 4.51 32.16 -22.12
CA GLY A 52 5.78 32.10 -22.83
C GLY A 52 6.50 30.77 -22.70
N ILE A 53 5.76 29.70 -22.45
CA ILE A 53 6.26 28.33 -22.35
C ILE A 53 6.23 27.67 -23.70
N SER A 54 6.86 26.53 -23.79
CA SER A 54 6.74 25.70 -24.97
C SER A 54 6.74 24.23 -24.56
N PHE A 55 5.61 23.59 -24.81
CA PHE A 55 5.42 22.19 -24.44
C PHE A 55 6.25 21.25 -25.30
N MET A 56 6.78 20.21 -24.67
CA MET A 56 7.18 19.00 -25.36
C MET A 56 5.94 18.25 -25.86
N ASP A 57 6.09 17.45 -26.92
CA ASP A 57 4.94 16.80 -27.56
C ASP A 57 4.14 15.91 -26.58
N TYR A 58 4.83 15.19 -25.66
CA TYR A 58 4.15 14.40 -24.62
C TYR A 58 3.40 15.29 -23.59
N GLN A 59 3.96 16.45 -23.23
CA GLN A 59 3.32 17.40 -22.33
C GLN A 59 2.06 18.00 -22.96
N ARG A 60 2.16 18.37 -24.24
CA ARG A 60 1.02 18.84 -25.05
C ARG A 60 -0.07 17.78 -25.12
N TYR A 61 0.31 16.52 -25.37
CA TYR A 61 -0.62 15.39 -25.39
C TYR A 61 -1.37 15.25 -24.06
N VAL A 62 -0.64 15.24 -22.94
CA VAL A 62 -1.23 15.16 -21.61
C VAL A 62 -2.16 16.35 -21.33
N PHE A 63 -1.71 17.56 -21.63
CA PHE A 63 -2.45 18.80 -21.39
C PHE A 63 -3.80 18.83 -22.16
N LEU A 64 -3.78 18.54 -23.44
CA LEU A 64 -4.96 18.58 -24.31
C LEU A 64 -5.99 17.50 -23.94
N ASN A 65 -5.54 16.28 -23.69
CA ASN A 65 -6.47 15.20 -23.32
C ASN A 65 -7.05 15.36 -21.91
N THR A 66 -6.35 16.05 -21.02
CA THR A 66 -6.88 16.41 -19.70
C THR A 66 -8.01 17.44 -19.79
N TRP A 67 -8.02 18.31 -20.82
CA TRP A 67 -8.87 19.49 -20.88
C TRP A 67 -10.36 19.21 -20.74
N ASN A 68 -10.85 18.13 -21.35
CA ASN A 68 -12.26 17.73 -21.34
C ASN A 68 -12.57 16.46 -20.53
N ALA A 69 -11.56 15.82 -19.97
CA ALA A 69 -11.74 14.62 -19.15
C ALA A 69 -12.14 14.97 -17.71
N GLN A 70 -13.00 14.15 -17.11
CA GLN A 70 -13.46 14.32 -15.73
C GLN A 70 -12.51 13.64 -14.72
N PHE A 71 -12.11 12.41 -15.03
CA PHE A 71 -11.22 11.61 -14.20
C PHE A 71 -9.91 11.39 -14.94
N VAL A 72 -8.83 11.94 -14.38
CA VAL A 72 -7.55 12.02 -15.07
C VAL A 72 -6.45 11.43 -14.22
N VAL A 73 -5.65 10.56 -14.80
CA VAL A 73 -4.45 10.02 -14.17
C VAL A 73 -3.22 10.41 -14.99
N TRP A 74 -2.25 11.04 -14.33
CA TRP A 74 -0.93 11.33 -14.85
C TRP A 74 0.11 10.43 -14.16
N ALA A 75 0.29 9.22 -14.63
CA ALA A 75 1.42 8.38 -14.25
C ALA A 75 2.64 8.85 -15.06
N MET A 76 3.47 9.68 -14.47
CA MET A 76 4.58 10.32 -15.16
C MET A 76 5.88 10.14 -14.40
N SER A 77 6.92 9.75 -15.11
CA SER A 77 8.29 9.62 -14.61
C SER A 77 8.74 10.84 -13.83
N ARG A 78 9.65 10.62 -12.89
CA ARG A 78 10.39 11.71 -12.25
C ARG A 78 11.07 12.56 -13.33
N ASN A 79 11.13 13.87 -13.11
CA ASN A 79 11.64 14.86 -14.07
C ASN A 79 10.84 15.01 -15.38
N ALA A 80 9.66 14.41 -15.52
CA ALA A 80 8.77 14.65 -16.68
C ALA A 80 8.08 16.02 -16.66
N GLY A 81 8.26 16.82 -15.60
CA GLY A 81 7.70 18.16 -15.48
C GLY A 81 6.27 18.22 -14.94
N LYS A 82 5.77 17.15 -14.28
CA LYS A 82 4.40 17.05 -13.72
C LYS A 82 3.90 18.30 -13.03
N SER A 83 4.61 18.76 -12.00
CA SER A 83 4.13 19.86 -11.14
C SER A 83 4.13 21.20 -11.85
N ILE A 84 5.04 21.44 -12.81
CA ILE A 84 5.00 22.67 -13.65
C ILE A 84 3.85 22.57 -14.64
N LEU A 85 3.67 21.42 -15.27
CA LEU A 85 2.54 21.17 -16.18
C LEU A 85 1.20 21.38 -15.47
N GLY A 86 1.08 20.86 -14.23
CA GLY A 86 -0.09 21.06 -13.39
C GLY A 86 -0.32 22.51 -13.01
N ALA A 87 0.74 23.24 -12.64
CA ALA A 87 0.64 24.68 -12.35
C ALA A 87 0.14 25.46 -13.57
N VAL A 88 0.74 25.24 -14.74
CA VAL A 88 0.30 25.87 -16.00
C VAL A 88 -1.14 25.50 -16.35
N TYR A 89 -1.51 24.22 -16.16
CA TYR A 89 -2.87 23.74 -16.40
C TYR A 89 -3.89 24.47 -15.53
N LEU A 90 -3.65 24.56 -14.21
CA LEU A 90 -4.54 25.24 -13.28
C LEU A 90 -4.64 26.75 -13.56
N MET A 91 -3.52 27.40 -13.90
CA MET A 91 -3.51 28.83 -14.30
C MET A 91 -4.31 29.07 -15.59
N THR A 92 -4.11 28.21 -16.61
CA THR A 92 -4.84 28.31 -17.88
C THR A 92 -6.33 28.11 -17.66
N ARG A 93 -6.70 27.11 -16.88
CA ARG A 93 -8.09 26.81 -16.55
C ARG A 93 -8.76 27.95 -15.80
N ALA A 94 -8.04 28.53 -14.81
CA ALA A 94 -8.53 29.68 -14.02
C ALA A 94 -8.77 30.95 -14.88
N LEU A 95 -7.94 31.18 -15.90
CA LEU A 95 -8.15 32.31 -16.81
C LEU A 95 -9.33 32.10 -17.76
N LEU A 96 -9.46 30.89 -18.31
CA LEU A 96 -10.40 30.60 -19.40
C LEU A 96 -11.80 30.19 -18.91
N VAL A 97 -11.92 29.69 -17.69
CA VAL A 97 -13.19 29.20 -17.12
C VAL A 97 -13.57 30.05 -15.92
N PRO A 98 -14.59 30.87 -16.00
CA PRO A 98 -15.04 31.69 -14.89
C PRO A 98 -15.57 30.81 -13.74
N ASN A 99 -15.51 31.30 -12.52
CA ASN A 99 -15.91 30.60 -11.29
C ASN A 99 -15.14 29.26 -11.03
N PHE A 100 -14.07 29.00 -11.75
CA PHE A 100 -13.25 27.82 -11.54
C PHE A 100 -12.59 27.83 -10.15
N GLN A 101 -12.89 26.83 -9.32
CA GLN A 101 -12.32 26.68 -7.98
C GLN A 101 -11.51 25.39 -7.93
N ALA A 102 -10.20 25.51 -7.73
CA ALA A 102 -9.31 24.36 -7.67
C ALA A 102 -8.64 24.21 -6.32
N TYR A 103 -8.44 22.96 -5.90
CA TYR A 103 -7.64 22.62 -4.75
C TYR A 103 -6.42 21.80 -5.18
N ILE A 104 -5.24 22.17 -4.66
CA ILE A 104 -4.02 21.39 -4.74
C ILE A 104 -3.93 20.58 -3.44
N LEU A 105 -3.89 19.26 -3.58
CA LEU A 105 -3.97 18.29 -2.50
C LEU A 105 -2.74 17.36 -2.56
N CYS A 106 -2.05 17.19 -1.44
CA CYS A 106 -0.92 16.27 -1.31
C CYS A 106 -0.99 15.56 0.05
N GLY A 107 -0.38 14.40 0.16
CA GLY A 107 -0.28 13.67 1.43
C GLY A 107 0.47 14.44 2.52
N VAL A 108 1.41 15.31 2.11
CA VAL A 108 2.17 16.19 3.01
C VAL A 108 1.92 17.64 2.61
N GLY A 109 1.51 18.47 3.58
CA GLY A 109 1.11 19.86 3.33
C GLY A 109 2.20 20.75 2.72
N SER A 110 3.48 20.50 3.01
CA SER A 110 4.59 21.24 2.39
C SER A 110 4.65 21.03 0.87
N GLN A 111 4.30 19.85 0.35
CA GLN A 111 4.32 19.56 -1.08
C GLN A 111 3.22 20.33 -1.84
N SER A 112 2.03 20.48 -1.26
CA SER A 112 0.97 21.29 -1.88
C SER A 112 1.36 22.78 -1.97
N ILE A 113 2.07 23.26 -0.97
CA ILE A 113 2.65 24.62 -0.96
C ILE A 113 3.74 24.76 -2.04
N GLU A 114 4.62 23.78 -2.19
CA GLU A 114 5.66 23.80 -3.23
C GLU A 114 5.08 23.88 -4.65
N MET A 115 4.01 23.14 -4.91
CA MET A 115 3.31 23.24 -6.20
C MET A 115 2.68 24.63 -6.39
N PHE A 116 2.04 25.17 -5.34
CA PHE A 116 1.47 26.52 -5.40
C PHE A 116 2.54 27.59 -5.63
N GLN A 117 3.71 27.47 -5.00
CA GLN A 117 4.85 28.37 -5.22
C GLN A 117 5.37 28.34 -6.69
N LYS A 118 5.15 27.24 -7.43
CA LYS A 118 5.45 27.23 -8.86
C LYS A 118 4.52 28.15 -9.65
N ILE A 119 3.23 28.23 -9.26
CA ILE A 119 2.27 29.19 -9.82
C ILE A 119 2.77 30.63 -9.56
N GLU A 120 3.20 30.93 -8.34
CA GLU A 120 3.74 32.26 -8.02
C GLU A 120 5.00 32.59 -8.82
N LYS A 121 5.95 31.63 -8.89
CA LYS A 121 7.19 31.80 -9.67
C LYS A 121 6.93 32.03 -11.15
N LEU A 122 5.94 31.33 -11.72
CA LEU A 122 5.51 31.56 -13.09
C LEU A 122 4.88 32.96 -13.25
N THR A 123 4.05 33.38 -12.31
CA THR A 123 3.38 34.70 -12.33
C THR A 123 4.39 35.84 -12.28
N PHE A 124 5.48 35.72 -11.55
CA PHE A 124 6.47 36.79 -11.35
C PHE A 124 7.75 36.60 -12.19
N ASN A 125 7.73 35.81 -13.24
CA ASN A 125 8.94 35.52 -14.08
C ASN A 125 10.18 35.07 -13.30
N ALA A 126 9.98 34.47 -12.15
CA ALA A 126 11.09 33.99 -11.32
C ALA A 126 11.75 32.69 -11.85
N ILE A 127 11.22 32.10 -12.93
CA ILE A 127 11.78 30.93 -13.59
C ILE A 127 12.53 31.40 -14.86
N PRO A 128 13.87 31.37 -14.91
CA PRO A 128 14.66 31.96 -16.00
C PRO A 128 14.40 31.35 -17.39
N SER A 129 13.89 30.13 -17.41
CA SER A 129 13.58 29.39 -18.65
C SER A 129 12.29 29.86 -19.35
N PHE A 130 11.44 30.58 -18.66
CA PHE A 130 10.14 31.00 -19.12
C PHE A 130 10.09 32.53 -19.25
N LYS A 131 9.88 33.00 -20.44
CA LYS A 131 9.59 34.42 -20.69
C LYS A 131 8.10 34.59 -20.77
N THR A 132 7.45 34.73 -19.62
CA THR A 132 6.01 34.90 -19.54
C THR A 132 5.59 36.31 -20.01
N LEU A 133 4.45 36.35 -20.70
CA LEU A 133 3.65 37.58 -20.79
C LEU A 133 2.91 37.78 -19.45
N THR A 134 3.68 37.97 -18.41
CA THR A 134 3.20 37.97 -17.02
C THR A 134 2.13 38.96 -16.71
N ASP A 135 2.10 40.06 -17.45
CA ASP A 135 1.19 41.15 -17.17
C ASP A 135 -0.28 40.72 -17.30
N VAL A 136 -0.59 39.75 -18.16
CA VAL A 136 -1.96 39.27 -18.32
C VAL A 136 -2.42 38.52 -17.05
N PHE A 137 -1.70 37.49 -16.63
CA PHE A 137 -2.12 36.73 -15.44
C PHE A 137 -2.04 37.57 -14.19
N GLN A 138 -0.95 38.33 -14.00
CA GLN A 138 -0.74 39.21 -12.85
C GLN A 138 -1.80 40.33 -12.80
N GLY A 139 -2.25 40.80 -13.96
CA GLY A 139 -3.32 41.80 -14.09
C GLY A 139 -4.68 41.29 -13.64
N GLU A 140 -4.94 39.97 -13.86
CA GLU A 140 -6.20 39.32 -13.50
C GLU A 140 -6.25 38.90 -12.02
N VAL A 141 -5.14 38.90 -11.28
CA VAL A 141 -5.12 38.56 -9.84
C VAL A 141 -5.71 39.66 -9.01
N VAL A 142 -6.69 39.35 -8.16
CA VAL A 142 -7.35 40.31 -7.25
C VAL A 142 -6.38 40.73 -6.16
N LYS A 143 -6.04 42.00 -6.16
CA LYS A 143 -5.13 42.62 -5.18
C LYS A 143 -5.94 43.36 -4.12
N ASN A 144 -5.46 43.36 -2.89
CA ASN A 144 -6.03 44.14 -1.79
C ASN A 144 -4.93 44.92 -1.01
N GLN A 145 -5.35 45.78 -0.07
CA GLN A 145 -4.41 46.60 0.71
C GLN A 145 -3.44 45.76 1.55
N ALA A 146 -3.86 44.55 2.01
CA ALA A 146 -3.03 43.67 2.82
C ALA A 146 -2.05 42.83 1.96
N ASN A 147 -2.43 42.51 0.69
CA ASN A 147 -1.67 41.70 -0.23
C ASN A 147 -1.56 42.39 -1.59
N SER A 148 -0.52 43.17 -1.76
CA SER A 148 -0.29 43.99 -2.97
C SER A 148 -0.03 43.13 -4.22
N ASN A 149 0.43 41.89 -4.05
CA ASN A 149 0.67 40.92 -5.13
C ASN A 149 -0.54 40.00 -5.39
N GLY A 150 -1.55 40.00 -4.50
CA GLY A 150 -2.76 39.18 -4.59
C GLY A 150 -2.63 37.74 -4.13
N PHE A 151 -1.44 37.27 -3.76
CA PHE A 151 -1.21 35.91 -3.22
C PHE A 151 -1.30 35.96 -1.69
N ILE A 152 -2.14 35.09 -1.13
CA ILE A 152 -2.42 35.02 0.30
C ILE A 152 -1.73 33.79 0.87
N HIS A 153 -0.83 33.97 1.84
CA HIS A 153 -0.07 32.94 2.51
C HIS A 153 -0.56 32.80 3.95
N ASN A 154 -1.40 31.83 4.22
CA ASN A 154 -1.79 31.43 5.56
C ASN A 154 -1.00 30.18 5.98
N PRO A 155 -0.76 29.95 7.27
CA PRO A 155 -0.07 28.74 7.74
C PRO A 155 -0.71 27.43 7.26
N SER A 156 -2.02 27.44 7.01
CA SER A 156 -2.81 26.26 6.60
C SER A 156 -3.10 26.20 5.11
N SER A 157 -2.94 27.30 4.35
CA SER A 157 -3.28 27.32 2.93
C SER A 157 -2.70 28.51 2.20
N TYR A 158 -2.24 28.31 0.97
CA TYR A 158 -1.86 29.35 0.04
C TYR A 158 -2.95 29.49 -1.00
N GLN A 159 -3.35 30.71 -1.36
CA GLN A 159 -4.45 30.92 -2.30
C GLN A 159 -4.29 32.23 -3.10
N PHE A 160 -4.89 32.24 -4.29
CA PHE A 160 -5.14 33.46 -5.05
C PHE A 160 -6.56 33.44 -5.63
N LYS A 161 -7.06 34.60 -5.99
CA LYS A 161 -8.32 34.81 -6.71
C LYS A 161 -8.10 35.66 -7.96
N LEU A 162 -8.87 35.38 -9.02
CA LEU A 162 -8.93 36.20 -10.22
C LEU A 162 -10.22 37.01 -10.27
N TYR A 163 -10.24 38.09 -11.08
CA TYR A 163 -11.43 38.94 -11.25
C TYR A 163 -12.62 38.19 -11.88
N ASN A 164 -12.40 37.09 -12.62
CA ASN A 164 -13.47 36.23 -13.13
C ASN A 164 -14.01 35.26 -12.04
N ASN A 165 -13.75 35.54 -10.78
CA ASN A 165 -14.12 34.73 -9.61
C ASN A 165 -13.47 33.32 -9.53
N SER A 166 -12.50 33.02 -10.37
CA SER A 166 -11.72 31.78 -10.28
C SER A 166 -10.67 31.86 -9.17
N GLY A 167 -10.26 30.72 -8.65
CA GLY A 167 -9.24 30.65 -7.62
C GLY A 167 -8.58 29.29 -7.51
N VAL A 168 -7.37 29.28 -6.98
CA VAL A 168 -6.63 28.06 -6.65
C VAL A 168 -6.16 28.14 -5.20
N ASN A 169 -6.35 27.06 -4.47
CA ASN A 169 -5.96 26.95 -3.08
C ASN A 169 -5.10 25.71 -2.87
N SER A 170 -3.99 25.83 -2.14
CA SER A 170 -3.31 24.65 -1.58
C SER A 170 -3.93 24.32 -0.23
N LEU A 171 -4.21 23.03 0.01
CA LEU A 171 -4.76 22.56 1.28
C LEU A 171 -3.72 21.75 2.04
N ASN A 172 -3.56 22.04 3.33
CA ASN A 172 -2.76 21.25 4.24
C ASN A 172 -3.53 20.02 4.71
N GLY A 173 -2.80 18.96 5.05
CA GLY A 173 -3.27 17.60 5.31
C GLY A 173 -4.17 17.36 6.53
N SER A 174 -4.81 18.36 7.14
CA SER A 174 -5.84 18.10 8.15
C SER A 174 -7.20 17.87 7.48
N TYR A 175 -7.53 16.61 7.26
CA TYR A 175 -8.68 16.17 6.45
C TYR A 175 -10.03 16.57 7.05
N ASP A 176 -10.18 16.56 8.37
CA ASP A 176 -11.45 16.86 9.04
C ASP A 176 -11.92 18.31 8.87
N ASN A 177 -10.99 19.25 8.82
CA ASN A 177 -11.31 20.67 8.65
C ASN A 177 -11.73 21.03 7.20
N ASN A 178 -11.57 20.11 6.26
CA ASN A 178 -11.81 20.34 4.85
C ASN A 178 -13.16 19.82 4.34
N ARG A 179 -13.93 19.09 5.15
CA ARG A 179 -15.21 18.44 4.74
C ARG A 179 -16.27 19.38 4.18
N SER A 180 -16.21 20.66 4.48
CA SER A 180 -17.15 21.68 3.96
C SER A 180 -16.72 22.32 2.64
N LYS A 181 -15.57 21.95 2.10
CA LYS A 181 -15.00 22.54 0.88
C LYS A 181 -15.73 22.04 -0.37
N ARG A 182 -15.81 22.92 -1.36
CA ARG A 182 -16.35 22.59 -2.68
C ARG A 182 -15.41 23.08 -3.75
N SER A 183 -15.28 22.34 -4.83
CA SER A 183 -14.38 22.65 -5.95
C SER A 183 -14.98 22.23 -7.27
N SER A 184 -14.49 22.82 -8.34
CA SER A 184 -14.63 22.32 -9.71
C SER A 184 -13.44 21.49 -10.15
N CYS A 185 -12.31 21.55 -9.43
CA CYS A 185 -11.14 20.72 -9.72
C CYS A 185 -10.37 20.38 -8.46
N ASN A 186 -10.08 19.08 -8.29
CA ASN A 186 -9.11 18.60 -7.32
C ASN A 186 -7.86 18.13 -8.07
N PHE A 187 -6.73 18.77 -7.79
CA PHE A 187 -5.44 18.35 -8.32
C PHE A 187 -4.64 17.68 -7.20
N TYR A 188 -4.45 16.37 -7.31
CA TYR A 188 -3.68 15.57 -6.37
C TYR A 188 -2.25 15.42 -6.91
N ASP A 189 -1.27 15.99 -6.21
CA ASP A 189 0.15 15.80 -6.55
C ASP A 189 0.77 14.75 -5.64
N GLU A 190 1.71 13.97 -6.19
CA GLU A 190 2.39 12.85 -5.53
C GLU A 190 1.43 11.82 -4.90
N CYS A 191 0.39 11.43 -5.66
CA CYS A 191 -0.66 10.51 -5.24
C CYS A 191 -0.16 9.17 -4.72
N ALA A 192 0.94 8.65 -5.28
CA ALA A 192 1.50 7.36 -4.89
C ALA A 192 2.05 7.35 -3.45
N PHE A 193 2.22 8.52 -2.84
CA PHE A 193 2.74 8.66 -1.48
C PHE A 193 1.71 9.27 -0.51
N SER A 194 0.47 9.37 -0.96
CA SER A 194 -0.63 9.95 -0.18
C SER A 194 -1.49 8.87 0.47
N PRO A 195 -1.97 9.07 1.71
CA PRO A 195 -2.86 8.12 2.38
C PRO A 195 -4.24 8.07 1.71
N ASP A 196 -4.88 6.89 1.73
CA ASP A 196 -6.21 6.66 1.14
C ASP A 196 -7.29 7.61 1.67
N GLU A 197 -7.17 8.06 2.92
CA GLU A 197 -8.10 8.98 3.58
C GLU A 197 -8.17 10.36 2.90
N LEU A 198 -7.05 10.81 2.33
CA LEU A 198 -7.03 12.06 1.55
C LEU A 198 -8.05 12.02 0.42
N PHE A 199 -8.06 10.95 -0.34
CA PHE A 199 -8.91 10.80 -1.51
C PHE A 199 -10.38 10.61 -1.11
N THR A 200 -10.66 9.71 -0.18
CA THR A 200 -12.03 9.43 0.28
C THR A 200 -12.71 10.64 0.91
N THR A 201 -11.94 11.54 1.55
CA THR A 201 -12.47 12.76 2.14
C THR A 201 -12.65 13.87 1.12
N SER A 202 -11.74 14.00 0.15
CA SER A 202 -11.69 15.18 -0.75
C SER A 202 -12.32 14.94 -2.13
N GLU A 203 -12.44 13.73 -2.63
CA GLU A 203 -13.14 13.47 -3.91
C GLU A 203 -14.56 14.01 -3.93
N PRO A 204 -15.37 13.95 -2.84
CA PRO A 204 -16.69 14.56 -2.80
C PRO A 204 -16.71 16.09 -2.93
N PHE A 205 -15.58 16.78 -2.88
CA PHE A 205 -15.54 18.26 -3.04
C PHE A 205 -15.94 18.71 -4.45
N ILE A 206 -15.72 17.89 -5.47
CA ILE A 206 -16.01 18.21 -6.89
C ILE A 206 -17.50 18.24 -7.20
N THR A 207 -18.27 18.91 -6.40
CA THR A 207 -19.72 19.09 -6.58
C THR A 207 -20.09 20.47 -7.08
N GLN A 208 -19.14 21.42 -7.07
CA GLN A 208 -19.38 22.76 -7.54
C GLN A 208 -19.32 22.79 -9.07
N SER A 209 -20.44 23.09 -9.71
CA SER A 209 -20.43 23.40 -11.14
C SER A 209 -19.75 24.76 -11.36
N SER A 210 -18.80 24.80 -12.29
CA SER A 210 -18.23 26.07 -12.76
C SER A 210 -19.24 26.91 -13.52
N ASP A 211 -20.33 26.29 -13.97
CA ASP A 211 -21.44 26.90 -14.68
C ASP A 211 -22.57 27.32 -13.74
N PHE A 212 -22.41 27.09 -12.42
CA PHE A 212 -23.39 27.53 -11.45
C PHE A 212 -23.34 29.06 -11.34
N VAL A 213 -24.25 29.69 -12.04
CA VAL A 213 -24.59 31.09 -11.83
C VAL A 213 -25.67 31.12 -10.78
N ASP A 214 -25.43 31.87 -9.69
CA ASP A 214 -26.49 32.18 -8.74
C ASP A 214 -27.67 32.70 -9.52
N GLY A 215 -28.84 32.04 -9.39
CA GLY A 215 -29.99 32.17 -10.27
C GLY A 215 -30.67 33.54 -10.37
N VAL A 216 -29.87 34.60 -10.27
CA VAL A 216 -30.26 35.98 -10.43
C VAL A 216 -29.70 36.49 -11.77
N GLY A 217 -30.50 36.34 -12.83
CA GLY A 217 -30.27 37.05 -14.07
C GLY A 217 -29.88 36.27 -15.33
N TYR A 218 -29.87 34.95 -15.32
CA TYR A 218 -29.86 34.20 -16.57
C TYR A 218 -31.30 34.01 -17.04
N ASP A 219 -31.65 34.80 -18.03
CA ASP A 219 -32.83 34.45 -18.84
C ASP A 219 -32.48 33.24 -19.69
N MET A 220 -32.95 32.06 -19.26
CA MET A 220 -32.80 30.81 -19.98
C MET A 220 -33.41 30.83 -21.38
N THR A 221 -34.13 31.91 -21.74
CA THR A 221 -34.68 32.14 -23.09
C THR A 221 -33.67 32.79 -24.01
N ASP A 222 -32.56 33.35 -23.51
CA ASP A 222 -31.50 33.89 -24.34
C ASP A 222 -30.53 32.77 -24.75
N SER A 223 -30.91 32.03 -25.77
CA SER A 223 -30.18 30.88 -26.36
C SER A 223 -28.81 31.23 -26.96
N LEU A 224 -28.35 32.47 -26.80
CA LEU A 224 -27.13 32.98 -27.43
C LEU A 224 -25.87 32.85 -26.55
N VAL A 225 -26.01 32.51 -25.28
CA VAL A 225 -24.90 32.38 -24.36
C VAL A 225 -25.03 31.08 -23.56
N GLU A 226 -24.79 29.96 -24.22
CA GLU A 226 -24.48 28.75 -23.48
C GLU A 226 -23.13 28.96 -22.74
N PRO A 227 -23.11 28.98 -21.41
CA PRO A 227 -21.85 28.98 -20.71
C PRO A 227 -21.08 27.72 -21.10
N PRO A 228 -19.76 27.77 -21.24
CA PRO A 228 -18.98 26.61 -21.61
C PRO A 228 -19.13 25.52 -20.55
N GLN A 229 -19.71 24.40 -20.94
CA GLN A 229 -19.80 23.24 -20.04
C GLN A 229 -18.45 22.55 -19.94
N PHE A 230 -17.70 22.85 -18.89
CA PHE A 230 -16.48 22.14 -18.58
C PHE A 230 -16.74 21.16 -17.42
N PRO A 231 -16.28 19.88 -17.53
CA PRO A 231 -16.49 18.92 -16.47
C PRO A 231 -15.72 19.31 -15.21
N ASN A 232 -16.32 19.03 -14.06
CA ASN A 232 -15.59 19.01 -12.82
C ASN A 232 -14.55 17.90 -12.86
N GLN A 233 -13.36 18.12 -12.30
CA GLN A 233 -12.21 17.26 -12.54
C GLN A 233 -11.56 16.74 -11.25
N CYS A 234 -11.20 15.45 -11.26
CA CYS A 234 -10.18 14.90 -10.39
C CYS A 234 -8.95 14.54 -11.22
N ILE A 235 -7.82 15.16 -10.92
CA ILE A 235 -6.54 14.93 -11.59
C ILE A 235 -5.57 14.32 -10.57
N TYR A 236 -5.16 13.07 -10.82
CA TYR A 236 -4.24 12.32 -9.97
C TYR A 236 -2.88 12.27 -10.66
N ALA A 237 -1.88 12.96 -10.11
CA ALA A 237 -0.55 13.06 -10.69
C ALA A 237 0.50 12.45 -9.75
N SER A 238 1.30 11.51 -10.25
CA SER A 238 2.43 10.90 -9.54
C SER A 238 3.33 10.14 -10.49
N SER A 239 4.52 9.73 -10.04
CA SER A 239 5.18 8.53 -10.55
C SER A 239 4.48 7.28 -10.01
N ALA A 240 4.79 6.10 -10.56
CA ALA A 240 4.23 4.85 -10.05
C ALA A 240 4.64 4.61 -8.58
N GLY A 241 3.81 3.88 -7.87
CA GLY A 241 4.02 3.47 -6.50
C GLY A 241 3.76 1.99 -6.30
N SER A 242 3.19 1.61 -5.13
CA SER A 242 2.78 0.25 -4.87
C SER A 242 1.41 -0.06 -5.49
N VAL A 243 1.22 -1.32 -5.90
CA VAL A 243 -0.08 -1.83 -6.40
C VAL A 243 -1.18 -1.82 -5.32
N ASP A 244 -0.81 -1.74 -4.05
CA ASP A 244 -1.75 -1.74 -2.93
C ASP A 244 -2.32 -0.33 -2.65
N GLN A 245 -1.74 0.71 -3.24
CA GLN A 245 -2.10 2.11 -3.02
C GLN A 245 -3.33 2.55 -3.83
N TYR A 246 -4.00 3.59 -3.33
CA TYR A 246 -5.15 4.21 -3.99
C TYR A 246 -4.85 4.65 -5.43
N PHE A 247 -3.67 5.21 -5.67
CA PHE A 247 -3.25 5.68 -6.98
C PHE A 247 -3.23 4.57 -8.04
N PHE A 248 -2.77 3.36 -7.69
CA PHE A 248 -2.81 2.22 -8.61
C PHE A 248 -4.24 1.80 -8.96
N ARG A 249 -5.15 1.81 -7.97
CA ARG A 249 -6.57 1.51 -8.22
C ARG A 249 -7.17 2.50 -9.22
N LYS A 250 -6.87 3.80 -9.06
CA LYS A 250 -7.31 4.85 -10.01
C LYS A 250 -6.65 4.72 -11.37
N TYR A 251 -5.36 4.42 -11.41
CA TYR A 251 -4.64 4.14 -12.67
C TYR A 251 -5.32 3.01 -13.45
N ARG A 252 -5.61 1.89 -12.81
CA ARG A 252 -6.31 0.77 -13.43
C ARG A 252 -7.73 1.12 -13.86
N GLU A 253 -8.48 1.80 -13.02
CA GLU A 253 -9.84 2.25 -13.33
C GLU A 253 -9.85 3.15 -14.56
N CYS A 254 -9.03 4.20 -14.55
CA CYS A 254 -8.96 5.16 -15.67
C CYS A 254 -8.48 4.51 -16.96
N SER A 255 -7.47 3.63 -16.89
CA SER A 255 -6.97 2.92 -18.07
C SER A 255 -8.06 2.03 -18.68
N LEU A 256 -8.72 1.19 -17.87
CA LEU A 256 -9.79 0.30 -18.34
C LEU A 256 -10.99 1.06 -18.91
N ARG A 257 -11.38 2.18 -18.30
CA ARG A 257 -12.48 3.01 -18.79
C ARG A 257 -12.13 3.69 -20.08
N MET A 258 -10.93 4.25 -20.19
CA MET A 258 -10.40 4.87 -21.41
C MET A 258 -10.34 3.84 -22.55
N ASP A 259 -9.83 2.63 -22.29
CA ASP A 259 -9.78 1.54 -23.28
C ASP A 259 -11.19 1.07 -23.71
N ALA A 260 -12.16 1.17 -22.81
CA ALA A 260 -13.58 0.92 -23.12
C ALA A 260 -14.26 2.06 -23.93
N GLY A 261 -13.54 3.16 -24.21
CA GLY A 261 -14.04 4.31 -24.99
C GLY A 261 -14.81 5.35 -24.16
N ASP A 262 -14.74 5.33 -22.83
CA ASP A 262 -15.37 6.35 -21.98
C ASP A 262 -14.53 7.64 -22.00
N THR A 263 -14.99 8.64 -22.74
CA THR A 263 -14.28 9.93 -22.92
C THR A 263 -14.17 10.79 -21.67
N ARG A 264 -14.85 10.43 -20.57
CA ARG A 264 -14.71 11.10 -19.28
C ARG A 264 -13.41 10.73 -18.57
N TYR A 265 -12.76 9.65 -19.00
CA TYR A 265 -11.55 9.12 -18.38
C TYR A 265 -10.35 9.32 -19.29
N PHE A 266 -9.25 9.78 -18.70
CA PHE A 266 -7.96 9.89 -19.40
C PHE A 266 -6.84 9.39 -18.51
N CYS A 267 -6.03 8.48 -19.03
CA CYS A 267 -4.86 7.94 -18.36
C CYS A 267 -3.62 8.17 -19.22
N ALA A 268 -2.67 8.94 -18.70
CA ALA A 268 -1.36 9.12 -19.33
C ALA A 268 -0.31 8.31 -18.56
N ASP A 269 0.44 7.47 -19.28
CA ASP A 269 1.60 6.76 -18.76
C ASP A 269 2.84 7.23 -19.52
N ILE A 270 3.62 8.11 -18.87
CA ILE A 270 4.82 8.76 -19.45
C ILE A 270 6.05 8.28 -18.67
N ASN A 271 6.65 7.19 -19.12
CA ASN A 271 7.85 6.62 -18.54
C ASN A 271 9.14 7.40 -18.91
N CYS A 272 10.28 6.99 -18.35
CA CYS A 272 11.56 7.65 -18.60
C CYS A 272 11.97 7.64 -20.08
N ASP A 273 11.61 6.59 -20.85
CA ASP A 273 11.99 6.48 -22.26
C ASP A 273 11.35 7.59 -23.08
N VAL A 274 10.09 7.94 -22.81
CA VAL A 274 9.38 9.06 -23.44
C VAL A 274 10.07 10.39 -23.10
N VAL A 275 10.48 10.57 -21.84
CA VAL A 275 11.11 11.83 -21.39
C VAL A 275 12.51 12.00 -21.94
N ILE A 276 13.31 10.93 -21.98
CA ILE A 276 14.68 10.93 -22.55
C ILE A 276 14.65 11.19 -24.06
N ASN A 277 13.65 10.62 -24.75
CA ASN A 277 13.46 10.79 -26.18
C ASN A 277 12.47 11.88 -26.55
N ALA A 278 12.23 12.83 -25.64
CA ALA A 278 11.25 13.89 -25.85
C ALA A 278 11.46 14.64 -27.15
N THR A 279 10.36 14.88 -27.85
CA THR A 279 10.31 15.70 -29.06
C THR A 279 9.55 16.99 -28.82
N LYS A 280 9.83 17.97 -29.66
CA LYS A 280 9.09 19.21 -29.74
C LYS A 280 8.78 19.48 -31.21
N HIS A 281 7.51 19.54 -31.54
CA HIS A 281 7.04 19.60 -32.94
C HIS A 281 7.67 18.50 -33.82
N GLY A 282 7.78 17.28 -33.27
CA GLY A 282 8.36 16.12 -33.93
C GLY A 282 9.90 16.11 -34.00
N VAL A 283 10.59 17.14 -33.50
CA VAL A 283 12.06 17.22 -33.50
C VAL A 283 12.60 16.84 -32.12
N LYS A 284 13.56 15.93 -32.07
CA LYS A 284 14.17 15.47 -30.80
C LYS A 284 14.84 16.63 -30.06
N MET A 285 14.59 16.73 -28.76
CA MET A 285 15.17 17.75 -27.90
C MET A 285 16.67 17.49 -27.70
N PRO A 286 17.56 18.50 -27.93
CA PRO A 286 18.99 18.35 -27.73
C PRO A 286 19.40 18.22 -26.25
N LYS A 287 18.55 18.74 -25.33
CA LYS A 287 18.73 18.62 -23.89
C LYS A 287 17.40 18.17 -23.27
N PRO A 288 17.16 16.86 -23.13
CA PRO A 288 15.97 16.37 -22.47
C PRO A 288 15.98 16.71 -20.97
N LEU A 289 14.79 16.67 -20.34
CA LEU A 289 14.64 16.90 -18.89
C LEU A 289 15.23 15.76 -18.04
N LEU A 290 15.45 14.59 -18.64
CA LEU A 290 15.98 13.40 -18.02
C LEU A 290 16.99 12.74 -18.96
N THR A 291 18.10 12.25 -18.40
CA THR A 291 19.12 11.50 -19.16
C THR A 291 19.18 10.04 -18.73
N GLN A 292 19.63 9.16 -19.61
CA GLN A 292 19.79 7.74 -19.31
C GLN A 292 20.72 7.50 -18.12
N GLU A 293 21.80 8.29 -17.99
CA GLU A 293 22.75 8.18 -16.89
C GLU A 293 22.12 8.34 -15.51
N VAL A 294 21.15 9.26 -15.37
CA VAL A 294 20.42 9.49 -14.12
C VAL A 294 19.54 8.29 -13.79
N VAL A 295 18.85 7.72 -14.79
CA VAL A 295 18.02 6.53 -14.62
C VAL A 295 18.88 5.34 -14.20
N ASP A 296 19.98 5.10 -14.92
CA ASP A 296 20.90 3.98 -14.65
C ASP A 296 21.58 4.10 -13.27
N ALA A 297 21.90 5.30 -12.83
CA ALA A 297 22.42 5.54 -11.49
C ALA A 297 21.40 5.13 -10.42
N ARG A 298 20.15 5.57 -10.55
CA ARG A 298 19.09 5.21 -9.60
C ARG A 298 18.76 3.73 -9.63
N MET A 299 18.73 3.10 -10.81
CA MET A 299 18.54 1.66 -10.97
C MET A 299 19.63 0.83 -10.30
N ARG A 300 20.86 1.34 -10.22
CA ARG A 300 21.96 0.69 -9.50
C ARG A 300 21.90 0.85 -8.00
N GLU A 301 21.42 2.01 -7.52
CA GLU A 301 21.25 2.29 -6.09
C GLU A 301 20.08 1.50 -5.51
N ASP A 302 18.92 1.61 -6.14
CA ASP A 302 17.68 0.98 -5.74
C ASP A 302 16.84 0.65 -6.98
N LYS A 303 16.89 -0.61 -7.37
CA LYS A 303 16.20 -1.10 -8.57
C LYS A 303 14.69 -0.90 -8.50
N GLU A 304 14.08 -1.14 -7.34
CA GLU A 304 12.63 -1.02 -7.20
C GLU A 304 12.16 0.43 -7.22
N ALA A 305 12.87 1.32 -6.53
CA ALA A 305 12.61 2.75 -6.63
C ALA A 305 12.83 3.27 -8.06
N GLY A 306 13.89 2.79 -8.74
CA GLY A 306 14.13 3.12 -10.14
C GLY A 306 13.00 2.69 -11.07
N LEU A 307 12.46 1.47 -10.89
CA LEU A 307 11.32 0.97 -11.64
C LEU A 307 10.06 1.82 -11.39
N ARG A 308 9.78 2.20 -10.15
CA ARG A 308 8.61 3.02 -9.80
C ARG A 308 8.76 4.46 -10.30
N GLU A 309 9.85 5.12 -9.91
CA GLU A 309 10.02 6.56 -10.11
C GLU A 309 10.29 6.95 -11.57
N TYR A 310 10.95 6.08 -12.33
CA TYR A 310 11.39 6.39 -13.70
C TYR A 310 10.65 5.57 -14.77
N HIS A 311 10.51 4.26 -14.57
CA HIS A 311 9.87 3.40 -15.56
C HIS A 311 8.35 3.31 -15.42
N ASN A 312 7.74 3.95 -14.41
CA ASN A 312 6.31 3.89 -14.08
C ASN A 312 5.78 2.47 -13.87
N ILE A 313 6.64 1.56 -13.39
CA ILE A 313 6.24 0.20 -13.08
C ILE A 313 5.73 0.17 -11.65
N PHE A 314 4.44 -0.10 -11.48
CA PHE A 314 3.88 -0.32 -10.16
C PHE A 314 4.40 -1.64 -9.59
N THR A 315 5.00 -1.60 -8.42
CA THR A 315 5.59 -2.77 -7.77
C THR A 315 4.72 -3.19 -6.60
N HIS A 316 4.78 -4.46 -6.25
CA HIS A 316 4.26 -4.91 -4.96
C HIS A 316 5.11 -4.32 -3.85
N ASP A 317 4.48 -3.99 -2.75
CA ASP A 317 5.06 -3.19 -1.68
C ASP A 317 6.43 -3.71 -1.24
N SER A 318 7.42 -2.88 -1.39
CA SER A 318 8.76 -3.08 -0.88
C SER A 318 9.24 -1.75 -0.30
N SER A 319 8.53 -1.24 0.72
CA SER A 319 9.17 -0.23 1.52
C SER A 319 10.39 -0.89 2.18
N GLU A 320 11.52 -0.21 2.22
CA GLU A 320 12.70 -0.66 2.97
C GLU A 320 12.39 -0.93 4.45
N GLN A 321 11.21 -0.52 4.90
CA GLN A 321 10.71 -0.68 6.25
C GLN A 321 9.94 -1.99 6.44
N ASN A 322 9.45 -2.63 5.37
CA ASN A 322 8.76 -3.92 5.47
C ASN A 322 9.75 -4.99 5.92
N ILE A 323 9.37 -5.74 6.92
CA ILE A 323 10.22 -6.83 7.45
C ILE A 323 10.20 -8.08 6.58
N CYS A 324 9.24 -8.18 5.65
CA CYS A 324 9.09 -9.31 4.75
C CYS A 324 8.55 -8.84 3.40
N LYS A 325 9.08 -9.40 2.32
CA LYS A 325 8.62 -9.13 0.96
C LYS A 325 7.65 -10.22 0.50
N ARG A 326 6.67 -9.86 -0.32
CA ARG A 326 5.73 -10.83 -0.89
C ARG A 326 6.44 -11.94 -1.69
N ALA A 327 7.53 -11.60 -2.38
CA ALA A 327 8.36 -12.58 -3.08
C ALA A 327 8.94 -13.65 -2.15
N ASP A 328 9.31 -13.28 -0.91
CA ASP A 328 9.83 -14.22 0.09
C ASP A 328 8.73 -15.17 0.59
N ILE A 329 7.51 -14.66 0.79
CA ILE A 329 6.36 -15.50 1.13
C ILE A 329 6.05 -16.48 0.01
N ILE A 330 5.99 -16.02 -1.26
CA ILE A 330 5.72 -16.88 -2.42
C ILE A 330 6.79 -17.96 -2.56
N ARG A 331 8.07 -17.60 -2.44
CA ARG A 331 9.20 -18.55 -2.51
C ARG A 331 9.12 -19.65 -1.45
N ASN A 332 8.60 -19.33 -0.27
CA ASN A 332 8.46 -20.22 0.86
C ASN A 332 7.05 -20.84 0.97
N SER A 333 6.19 -20.64 -0.03
CA SER A 333 4.86 -21.25 -0.07
C SER A 333 4.86 -22.52 -0.90
N VAL A 334 4.18 -23.54 -0.39
CA VAL A 334 4.07 -24.87 -1.03
C VAL A 334 2.61 -25.30 -1.13
N PRO A 335 2.25 -26.02 -2.21
CA PRO A 335 0.92 -26.55 -2.39
C PRO A 335 0.71 -27.77 -1.47
N ARG A 336 0.07 -27.53 -0.33
CA ARG A 336 -0.30 -28.59 0.63
C ARG A 336 -1.59 -28.27 1.35
N ILE A 337 -2.29 -29.31 1.75
CA ILE A 337 -3.48 -29.20 2.62
C ILE A 337 -3.03 -28.83 4.03
N PRO A 338 -3.74 -27.96 4.75
CA PRO A 338 -3.45 -27.66 6.15
C PRO A 338 -3.65 -28.91 7.02
N ASP A 339 -2.84 -29.05 8.07
CA ASP A 339 -2.99 -30.12 9.04
C ASP A 339 -3.80 -29.62 10.22
N LEU A 340 -5.00 -30.16 10.41
CA LEU A 340 -5.92 -29.75 11.49
C LEU A 340 -5.67 -30.52 12.81
N LYS A 341 -4.90 -31.59 12.75
CA LYS A 341 -4.47 -32.41 13.89
C LYS A 341 -3.19 -33.19 13.56
N ASN A 342 -2.54 -33.72 14.57
CA ASN A 342 -1.42 -34.64 14.41
C ASN A 342 -1.94 -35.99 13.85
N LYS A 343 -1.56 -36.30 12.60
CA LYS A 343 -2.05 -37.50 11.88
C LYS A 343 -1.23 -38.76 12.16
N ASP A 344 0.05 -38.59 12.48
CA ASP A 344 1.03 -39.69 12.63
C ASP A 344 1.41 -39.99 14.09
N ASN A 345 0.95 -39.16 15.03
CA ASN A 345 1.28 -39.18 16.45
C ASN A 345 2.80 -39.11 16.76
N LYS A 346 3.57 -38.53 15.83
CA LYS A 346 5.05 -38.44 15.93
C LYS A 346 5.56 -37.05 15.55
N SER A 347 4.84 -36.35 14.70
CA SER A 347 5.21 -35.01 14.28
C SER A 347 5.18 -34.06 15.47
N LEU A 348 6.16 -33.15 15.49
CA LEU A 348 6.38 -32.21 16.62
C LEU A 348 5.76 -30.85 16.30
N TYR A 349 4.98 -30.32 17.22
CA TYR A 349 4.27 -29.05 17.04
C TYR A 349 4.62 -28.03 18.12
N ALA A 350 4.57 -26.75 17.77
CA ALA A 350 4.44 -25.69 18.75
C ALA A 350 3.15 -24.91 18.51
N ILE A 351 2.60 -24.38 19.58
CA ILE A 351 1.35 -23.62 19.61
C ILE A 351 1.67 -22.24 20.16
N ALA A 352 1.33 -21.20 19.42
CA ALA A 352 1.43 -19.82 19.88
C ALA A 352 0.03 -19.25 20.08
N TYR A 353 -0.19 -18.54 21.17
CA TYR A 353 -1.49 -18.01 21.51
C TYR A 353 -1.40 -16.53 21.92
N ASP A 354 -2.14 -15.71 21.24
CA ASP A 354 -2.34 -14.29 21.54
C ASP A 354 -3.79 -14.05 22.01
N PRO A 355 -3.99 -13.85 23.31
CA PRO A 355 -5.30 -13.67 23.90
C PRO A 355 -5.77 -12.21 23.83
N ALA A 356 -6.95 -11.95 23.25
CA ALA A 356 -7.61 -10.66 23.24
C ALA A 356 -8.90 -10.63 24.08
N ARG A 357 -9.25 -9.46 24.64
CA ARG A 357 -10.47 -9.32 25.49
C ARG A 357 -11.54 -8.38 24.96
N LEU A 358 -11.19 -7.33 24.23
CA LEU A 358 -12.14 -6.23 23.94
C LEU A 358 -12.39 -5.99 22.46
N ALA A 359 -11.38 -5.63 21.69
CA ALA A 359 -11.55 -5.22 20.30
C ALA A 359 -10.83 -6.14 19.30
N ASP A 360 -9.75 -6.77 19.75
CA ASP A 360 -8.89 -7.63 18.93
C ASP A 360 -9.38 -9.08 18.97
N CYS A 361 -8.98 -9.87 17.97
CA CYS A 361 -9.32 -11.28 17.90
C CYS A 361 -8.26 -12.11 18.61
N SER A 362 -8.65 -12.98 19.54
CA SER A 362 -7.72 -13.99 20.04
C SER A 362 -7.32 -14.95 18.94
N VAL A 363 -6.03 -15.23 18.81
CA VAL A 363 -5.48 -16.04 17.73
C VAL A 363 -4.61 -17.17 18.30
N ILE A 364 -4.83 -18.39 17.79
CA ILE A 364 -3.95 -19.53 18.02
C ILE A 364 -3.28 -19.86 16.68
N GLY A 365 -1.94 -19.87 16.66
CA GLY A 365 -1.17 -20.33 15.51
C GLY A 365 -0.47 -21.63 15.82
N ILE A 366 -0.42 -22.53 14.86
CA ILE A 366 0.17 -23.83 15.00
C ILE A 366 1.20 -24.06 13.89
N ALA A 367 2.40 -24.49 14.28
CA ALA A 367 3.45 -24.88 13.35
C ALA A 367 3.98 -26.27 13.67
N GLU A 368 4.24 -27.04 12.65
CA GLU A 368 4.99 -28.30 12.74
C GLU A 368 6.48 -28.00 12.58
N TYR A 369 7.30 -28.65 13.42
CA TYR A 369 8.76 -28.50 13.40
C TYR A 369 9.39 -29.83 13.00
N TYR A 370 10.26 -29.77 12.03
CA TYR A 370 10.95 -30.95 11.50
C TYR A 370 12.42 -30.66 11.23
N LYS A 371 13.23 -31.73 11.21
CA LYS A 371 14.65 -31.63 10.86
C LYS A 371 14.86 -31.95 9.38
N ASP A 372 15.41 -30.99 8.67
CA ASP A 372 15.95 -31.17 7.34
C ASP A 372 17.39 -31.67 7.43
N GLU A 373 17.80 -32.58 6.57
CA GLU A 373 19.13 -33.19 6.60
C GLU A 373 20.28 -32.18 6.41
N HIS A 374 20.03 -31.14 5.60
CA HIS A 374 21.06 -30.16 5.20
C HIS A 374 21.07 -28.91 6.05
N VAL A 375 19.89 -28.38 6.40
CA VAL A 375 19.75 -27.07 7.05
C VAL A 375 19.33 -27.14 8.52
N GLY A 376 19.03 -28.34 9.03
CA GLY A 376 18.61 -28.55 10.41
C GLY A 376 17.13 -28.23 10.65
N TRP A 377 16.78 -27.61 11.77
CA TRP A 377 15.39 -27.36 12.13
C TRP A 377 14.73 -26.35 11.20
N LYS A 378 13.54 -26.72 10.70
CA LYS A 378 12.60 -25.93 9.91
C LYS A 378 11.21 -25.98 10.54
N MET A 379 10.35 -25.05 10.17
CA MET A 379 8.94 -25.11 10.53
C MET A 379 8.03 -24.90 9.32
N LYS A 380 6.85 -25.49 9.38
CA LYS A 380 5.75 -25.22 8.44
C LYS A 380 4.51 -24.77 9.23
N ILE A 381 3.89 -23.67 8.79
CA ILE A 381 2.65 -23.18 9.39
C ILE A 381 1.52 -24.09 8.92
N VAL A 382 0.90 -24.81 9.84
CA VAL A 382 -0.10 -25.84 9.51
C VAL A 382 -1.52 -25.38 9.74
N ASN A 383 -1.76 -24.49 10.71
CA ASN A 383 -3.09 -23.96 11.00
C ASN A 383 -3.04 -22.63 11.74
N VAL A 384 -4.07 -21.82 11.57
CA VAL A 384 -4.31 -20.57 12.31
C VAL A 384 -5.79 -20.51 12.67
N ILE A 385 -6.09 -20.33 13.94
CA ILE A 385 -7.45 -20.34 14.48
C ILE A 385 -7.73 -18.97 15.09
N SER A 386 -8.73 -18.26 14.58
CA SER A 386 -9.24 -17.02 15.17
C SER A 386 -10.45 -17.34 16.06
N LEU A 387 -10.34 -17.02 17.36
CA LEU A 387 -11.35 -17.30 18.37
C LEU A 387 -12.37 -16.15 18.42
N VAL A 388 -13.40 -16.23 17.60
CA VAL A 388 -14.49 -15.23 17.50
C VAL A 388 -15.80 -15.85 17.97
N ASP A 389 -16.58 -15.11 18.71
CA ASP A 389 -17.96 -15.53 19.06
C ASP A 389 -18.87 -15.29 17.83
N ILE A 390 -19.04 -16.35 17.04
CA ILE A 390 -19.87 -16.35 15.83
C ILE A 390 -21.36 -16.18 16.11
N MET A 391 -21.81 -16.41 17.35
CA MET A 391 -23.21 -16.26 17.76
C MET A 391 -23.60 -14.80 17.98
N LYS A 392 -22.64 -13.91 18.12
CA LYS A 392 -22.88 -12.48 18.26
C LYS A 392 -22.85 -11.77 16.91
N LYS A 393 -23.79 -10.84 16.74
CA LYS A 393 -23.93 -10.04 15.51
C LYS A 393 -22.68 -9.22 15.17
N ASN A 394 -21.96 -8.77 16.19
CA ASN A 394 -20.62 -8.19 16.07
C ASN A 394 -19.61 -9.27 16.45
N LYS A 395 -18.68 -9.59 15.59
CA LYS A 395 -17.60 -10.57 15.81
C LYS A 395 -16.75 -10.14 17.02
N THR A 396 -17.21 -10.44 18.23
CA THR A 396 -16.51 -10.13 19.46
C THR A 396 -15.64 -11.32 19.89
N PRO A 397 -14.53 -11.11 20.62
CA PRO A 397 -13.74 -12.19 21.16
C PRO A 397 -14.59 -13.13 22.03
N MET A 398 -14.26 -14.42 22.02
CA MET A 398 -14.83 -15.38 22.93
C MET A 398 -14.54 -15.00 24.39
N ASN A 399 -15.39 -15.45 25.33
CA ASN A 399 -15.08 -15.31 26.74
C ASN A 399 -13.88 -16.22 27.13
N THR A 400 -13.15 -15.84 28.17
CA THR A 400 -11.92 -16.53 28.62
C THR A 400 -12.10 -18.05 28.84
N PRO A 401 -13.16 -18.54 29.50
CA PRO A 401 -13.36 -19.99 29.65
C PRO A 401 -13.48 -20.75 28.33
N ASN A 402 -14.16 -20.17 27.35
CA ASN A 402 -14.31 -20.79 26.02
C ASN A 402 -12.97 -20.76 25.24
N GLN A 403 -12.22 -19.66 25.37
CA GLN A 403 -10.87 -19.57 24.78
C GLN A 403 -9.95 -20.64 25.35
N VAL A 404 -9.95 -20.85 26.68
CA VAL A 404 -9.16 -21.89 27.35
C VAL A 404 -9.61 -23.29 26.89
N ALA A 405 -10.90 -23.52 26.75
CA ALA A 405 -11.43 -24.80 26.26
C ALA A 405 -10.93 -25.10 24.84
N GLU A 406 -10.99 -24.12 23.93
CA GLU A 406 -10.47 -24.29 22.57
C GLU A 406 -8.93 -24.45 22.55
N LEU A 407 -8.19 -23.75 23.41
CA LEU A 407 -6.75 -23.94 23.54
C LEU A 407 -6.41 -25.37 24.01
N LYS A 408 -7.09 -25.87 25.04
CA LYS A 408 -6.92 -27.25 25.54
C LYS A 408 -7.26 -28.28 24.46
N LYS A 409 -8.34 -28.10 23.74
CA LYS A 409 -8.73 -28.96 22.61
C LYS A 409 -7.65 -28.94 21.51
N THR A 410 -7.12 -27.76 21.17
CA THR A 410 -6.03 -27.61 20.18
C THR A 410 -4.76 -28.31 20.65
N ILE A 411 -4.35 -28.16 21.90
CA ILE A 411 -3.18 -28.85 22.46
C ILE A 411 -3.31 -30.36 22.28
N LEU A 412 -4.47 -30.94 22.63
CA LEU A 412 -4.67 -32.38 22.50
C LEU A 412 -4.71 -32.84 21.04
N ALA A 413 -5.36 -32.07 20.16
CA ALA A 413 -5.43 -32.40 18.73
C ALA A 413 -4.02 -32.52 18.09
N TYR A 414 -3.09 -31.63 18.49
CA TYR A 414 -1.73 -31.65 17.93
C TYR A 414 -0.74 -32.47 18.75
N ASN A 415 -1.04 -32.79 20.00
CA ASN A 415 -0.27 -33.80 20.73
C ASN A 415 -0.47 -35.20 20.15
N GLY A 416 -1.65 -35.48 19.64
CA GLY A 416 -2.02 -36.78 19.08
C GLY A 416 -2.74 -37.68 20.07
N GLU A 417 -3.56 -38.57 19.54
CA GLU A 417 -4.33 -39.55 20.30
C GLU A 417 -3.38 -40.54 20.99
N GLN A 418 -3.60 -40.80 22.27
CA GLN A 418 -2.83 -41.75 23.10
C GLN A 418 -1.38 -41.37 23.39
N VAL A 419 -0.95 -40.14 23.12
CA VAL A 419 0.37 -39.63 23.45
C VAL A 419 0.33 -38.96 24.83
N ALA A 420 1.21 -39.38 25.75
CA ALA A 420 1.23 -38.87 27.12
C ALA A 420 1.92 -37.51 27.22
N ASP A 421 1.63 -36.79 28.29
CA ASP A 421 2.39 -35.65 28.82
C ASP A 421 2.82 -34.60 27.77
N TYR A 422 2.06 -34.41 26.72
CA TYR A 422 2.33 -33.43 25.67
C TYR A 422 3.66 -33.67 24.93
N GLU A 423 4.07 -34.95 24.75
CA GLU A 423 5.37 -35.32 24.18
C GLU A 423 5.59 -34.73 22.78
N ASN A 424 4.54 -34.65 21.94
CA ASN A 424 4.62 -34.09 20.59
C ASN A 424 4.47 -32.55 20.55
N ILE A 425 4.25 -31.91 21.69
CA ILE A 425 4.24 -30.45 21.81
C ILE A 425 5.64 -29.98 22.26
N ILE A 426 6.31 -29.23 21.41
CA ILE A 426 7.62 -28.64 21.71
C ILE A 426 7.49 -27.45 22.66
N GLY A 427 6.47 -26.65 22.48
CA GLY A 427 6.22 -25.47 23.29
C GLY A 427 4.83 -24.86 23.05
N ILE A 428 4.27 -24.28 24.10
CA ILE A 428 3.04 -23.51 24.09
C ILE A 428 3.43 -22.09 24.52
N LEU A 429 3.50 -21.18 23.55
CA LEU A 429 3.92 -19.79 23.79
C LEU A 429 2.68 -18.91 23.93
N VAL A 430 2.51 -18.29 25.08
CA VAL A 430 1.37 -17.44 25.39
C VAL A 430 1.82 -16.01 25.57
N ASP A 431 1.17 -15.06 24.90
CA ASP A 431 1.38 -13.65 25.20
C ASP A 431 0.89 -13.31 26.61
N ALA A 432 1.83 -12.95 27.47
CA ALA A 432 1.61 -12.55 28.84
C ALA A 432 1.91 -11.06 29.07
N GLY A 433 1.45 -10.19 28.19
CA GLY A 433 1.61 -8.73 28.30
C GLY A 433 1.27 -8.21 29.69
N SER A 434 1.95 -7.15 30.13
CA SER A 434 1.80 -6.57 31.48
C SER A 434 0.33 -6.17 31.75
N GLY A 435 -0.36 -6.95 32.57
CA GLY A 435 -1.80 -6.80 32.83
C GLY A 435 -2.71 -7.32 31.71
N GLY A 436 -2.16 -8.02 30.71
CA GLY A 436 -2.88 -8.59 29.58
C GLY A 436 -3.73 -9.82 29.91
N ALA A 437 -4.50 -10.26 28.94
CA ALA A 437 -5.43 -11.39 29.06
C ALA A 437 -4.71 -12.74 29.23
N GLY A 438 -3.41 -12.84 28.89
CA GLY A 438 -2.65 -14.09 28.92
C GLY A 438 -2.36 -14.62 30.33
N VAL A 439 -2.07 -13.75 31.27
CA VAL A 439 -1.76 -14.18 32.66
C VAL A 439 -2.95 -14.90 33.33
N PRO A 440 -4.19 -14.38 33.30
CA PRO A 440 -5.33 -15.11 33.85
C PRO A 440 -5.65 -16.44 33.14
N ILE A 441 -5.25 -16.60 31.89
CA ILE A 441 -5.48 -17.84 31.14
C ILE A 441 -4.61 -18.96 31.67
N THR A 442 -3.41 -18.66 32.12
CA THR A 442 -2.50 -19.65 32.70
C THR A 442 -3.01 -20.22 34.01
N ASP A 443 -3.76 -19.44 34.81
CA ASP A 443 -4.41 -19.94 36.02
C ASP A 443 -5.35 -21.12 35.74
N PHE A 444 -5.96 -21.17 34.57
CA PHE A 444 -6.82 -22.30 34.12
C PHE A 444 -6.04 -23.49 33.55
N LEU A 445 -4.74 -23.32 33.28
CA LEU A 445 -3.89 -24.39 32.75
C LEU A 445 -3.08 -25.10 33.85
N CYS A 446 -2.87 -24.47 35.03
CA CYS A 446 -2.03 -25.00 36.09
C CYS A 446 -2.55 -26.28 36.74
N GLU A 447 -3.87 -26.45 36.82
CA GLU A 447 -4.50 -27.59 37.44
C GLU A 447 -4.69 -28.75 36.45
N ASP A 448 -4.69 -30.00 36.98
CA ASP A 448 -5.05 -31.19 36.21
C ASP A 448 -6.51 -31.07 35.75
N TRP A 449 -6.77 -31.49 34.54
CA TRP A 449 -8.07 -31.30 33.90
C TRP A 449 -8.54 -32.52 33.11
N LYS A 450 -9.85 -32.65 32.89
CA LYS A 450 -10.44 -33.73 32.11
C LYS A 450 -10.90 -33.23 30.75
N ASP A 451 -10.62 -33.98 29.71
CA ASP A 451 -11.15 -33.75 28.37
C ASP A 451 -12.62 -34.18 28.24
N ALA A 452 -13.18 -33.98 27.05
CA ALA A 452 -14.57 -34.38 26.76
C ALA A 452 -14.83 -35.88 26.88
N ASN A 453 -13.79 -36.70 26.82
CA ASN A 453 -13.86 -38.15 26.96
C ASN A 453 -13.61 -38.62 28.41
N GLY A 454 -13.38 -37.67 29.33
CA GLY A 454 -13.13 -37.94 30.74
C GLY A 454 -11.69 -38.36 31.06
N VAL A 455 -10.77 -38.29 30.09
CA VAL A 455 -9.35 -38.59 30.30
C VAL A 455 -8.69 -37.45 31.09
N LEU A 456 -7.94 -37.82 32.14
CA LEU A 456 -7.24 -36.86 32.97
C LEU A 456 -5.90 -36.45 32.33
N HIS A 457 -5.71 -35.14 32.17
CA HIS A 457 -4.48 -34.54 31.70
C HIS A 457 -3.82 -33.71 32.81
N ARG A 458 -2.49 -33.71 32.82
CA ARG A 458 -1.71 -32.93 33.79
C ARG A 458 -1.79 -31.44 33.46
N GLY A 459 -1.72 -30.61 34.51
CA GLY A 459 -1.61 -29.18 34.35
C GLY A 459 -0.30 -28.73 33.66
N LEU A 460 -0.24 -27.49 33.24
CA LEU A 460 0.90 -26.85 32.55
C LEU A 460 1.28 -25.59 33.32
N ILE A 461 2.56 -25.44 33.67
CA ILE A 461 3.12 -24.25 34.36
C ILE A 461 4.39 -23.78 33.68
N ASP A 462 4.68 -22.47 33.81
CA ASP A 462 5.96 -21.86 33.46
C ASP A 462 6.72 -21.44 34.71
N PRO A 463 7.72 -22.26 35.16
CA PRO A 463 8.48 -21.96 36.34
C PRO A 463 9.37 -20.72 36.22
N ASP A 464 9.77 -20.35 35.00
CA ASP A 464 10.62 -19.19 34.74
C ASP A 464 9.84 -17.88 34.89
N TYR A 465 8.51 -17.93 34.69
CA TYR A 465 7.63 -16.79 34.93
C TYR A 465 7.22 -16.67 36.41
N ASN A 466 6.92 -17.80 37.08
CA ASN A 466 6.52 -17.84 38.48
C ASN A 466 7.04 -19.10 39.17
N GLU A 467 8.15 -18.96 39.91
CA GLU A 467 8.79 -20.07 40.65
C GLU A 467 7.84 -20.72 41.69
N ASN A 468 6.90 -19.97 42.25
CA ASN A 468 5.97 -20.48 43.28
C ASN A 468 4.98 -21.50 42.71
N ASP A 469 4.68 -21.46 41.41
CA ASP A 469 3.75 -22.41 40.80
C ASP A 469 4.29 -23.84 40.81
N SER A 470 5.62 -24.03 40.78
CA SER A 470 6.25 -25.34 40.92
C SER A 470 5.99 -26.01 42.28
N ARG A 471 5.76 -25.20 43.33
CA ARG A 471 5.41 -25.70 44.67
C ARG A 471 3.91 -25.93 44.82
N LYS A 472 3.11 -25.06 44.22
CA LYS A 472 1.65 -25.10 44.29
C LYS A 472 1.06 -26.23 43.44
N TYR A 473 1.68 -26.50 42.28
CA TYR A 473 1.24 -27.52 41.30
C TYR A 473 2.37 -28.52 41.01
N PRO A 474 2.71 -29.43 41.95
CA PRO A 474 3.87 -30.31 41.81
C PRO A 474 3.76 -31.33 40.67
N ASN A 475 2.53 -31.69 40.27
CA ASN A 475 2.26 -32.63 39.19
C ASN A 475 2.23 -31.98 37.79
N ALA A 476 2.19 -30.66 37.69
CA ALA A 476 2.12 -29.99 36.42
C ALA A 476 3.39 -30.17 35.56
N VAL A 477 3.22 -30.19 34.25
CA VAL A 477 4.33 -30.25 33.30
C VAL A 477 4.99 -28.87 33.22
N LYS A 478 6.34 -28.82 33.24
CA LYS A 478 7.12 -27.59 33.48
C LYS A 478 7.88 -27.05 32.27
N ASP A 479 7.99 -27.85 31.21
CA ASP A 479 8.87 -27.60 30.08
C ASP A 479 8.12 -27.30 28.78
N LYS A 480 6.80 -27.12 28.87
CA LYS A 480 5.96 -26.94 27.67
C LYS A 480 5.33 -25.57 27.58
N LEU A 481 4.95 -24.94 28.70
CA LEU A 481 4.30 -23.62 28.70
C LEU A 481 5.36 -22.52 28.87
N HIS A 482 5.32 -21.51 28.03
CA HIS A 482 6.21 -20.35 28.05
C HIS A 482 5.38 -19.05 27.95
N LEU A 483 5.50 -18.21 28.99
CA LEU A 483 4.83 -16.93 29.05
C LEU A 483 5.76 -15.82 28.53
N ILE A 484 5.41 -15.25 27.41
CA ILE A 484 6.23 -14.25 26.69
C ILE A 484 5.68 -12.85 26.94
N SER A 485 6.48 -11.95 27.47
CA SER A 485 6.10 -10.54 27.64
C SER A 485 6.44 -9.73 26.38
N PRO A 486 5.45 -9.13 25.68
CA PRO A 486 5.70 -8.36 24.47
C PRO A 486 6.64 -7.19 24.68
N VAL A 487 6.50 -6.48 25.81
CA VAL A 487 7.35 -5.32 26.14
C VAL A 487 8.84 -5.67 26.13
N LYS A 488 9.17 -6.92 26.49
CA LYS A 488 10.55 -7.39 26.57
C LYS A 488 11.03 -8.06 25.29
N TYR A 489 10.15 -8.75 24.59
CA TYR A 489 10.51 -9.69 23.52
C TYR A 489 10.00 -9.31 22.12
N LYS A 490 9.13 -8.28 21.96
CA LYS A 490 8.53 -7.95 20.64
C LYS A 490 9.59 -7.78 19.54
N THR A 491 10.69 -7.13 19.84
CA THR A 491 11.82 -6.97 18.91
C THR A 491 12.44 -8.31 18.54
N ASP A 492 12.75 -9.15 19.53
CA ASP A 492 13.39 -10.45 19.31
C ASP A 492 12.49 -11.40 18.51
N LEU A 493 11.16 -11.32 18.67
CA LEU A 493 10.18 -12.12 17.94
C LEU A 493 10.24 -11.83 16.45
N PHE A 494 10.13 -10.55 16.06
CA PHE A 494 10.15 -10.16 14.64
C PHE A 494 11.54 -10.27 14.02
N GLU A 495 12.61 -10.01 14.75
CA GLU A 495 13.96 -10.28 14.26
C GLU A 495 14.21 -11.77 14.02
N SER A 496 13.66 -12.64 14.88
CA SER A 496 13.71 -14.08 14.66
C SER A 496 12.97 -14.47 13.39
N PHE A 497 11.77 -13.91 13.18
CA PHE A 497 11.01 -14.14 11.95
C PHE A 497 11.82 -13.73 10.70
N VAL A 498 12.38 -12.51 10.68
CA VAL A 498 13.17 -12.01 9.55
C VAL A 498 14.33 -12.96 9.23
N LYS A 499 15.11 -13.34 10.24
CA LYS A 499 16.24 -14.27 10.07
C LYS A 499 15.82 -15.64 9.55
N MET A 500 14.73 -16.18 10.08
CA MET A 500 14.24 -17.50 9.65
C MET A 500 13.71 -17.46 8.21
N MET A 501 13.09 -16.35 7.80
CA MET A 501 12.64 -16.12 6.42
C MET A 501 13.81 -15.96 5.45
N GLU A 502 14.84 -15.18 5.80
CA GLU A 502 16.06 -15.03 5.00
C GLU A 502 16.75 -16.37 4.72
N LEU A 503 16.73 -17.27 5.71
CA LEU A 503 17.30 -18.62 5.60
C LEU A 503 16.34 -19.64 4.97
N ASN A 504 15.14 -19.25 4.53
CA ASN A 504 14.09 -20.13 3.96
C ASN A 504 13.71 -21.29 4.89
N LEU A 505 13.57 -21.03 6.18
CA LEU A 505 13.28 -22.03 7.21
C LEU A 505 11.81 -22.08 7.63
N ILE A 506 11.01 -21.13 7.17
CA ILE A 506 9.57 -21.05 7.42
C ILE A 506 8.83 -21.39 6.13
N GLU A 507 7.92 -22.34 6.19
CA GLU A 507 7.12 -22.77 5.06
C GLU A 507 5.64 -22.48 5.29
N PHE A 508 5.01 -21.88 4.29
CA PHE A 508 3.57 -21.59 4.25
C PHE A 508 2.83 -22.50 3.27
N THR A 509 1.51 -22.51 3.34
CA THR A 509 0.67 -23.06 2.26
C THR A 509 0.65 -22.11 1.06
N GLU A 510 0.32 -22.57 -0.13
CA GLU A 510 0.04 -21.71 -1.28
C GLU A 510 -1.13 -20.76 -0.99
N GLU A 511 -1.20 -19.61 -1.71
CA GLU A 511 -2.27 -18.64 -1.56
C GLU A 511 -3.60 -19.23 -2.06
N TYR A 512 -4.61 -19.22 -1.20
CA TYR A 512 -5.94 -19.74 -1.47
C TYR A 512 -7.00 -18.62 -1.64
N LEU A 513 -6.92 -17.56 -0.82
CA LEU A 513 -7.98 -16.54 -0.70
C LEU A 513 -8.36 -15.89 -2.04
N ASN A 514 -7.38 -15.55 -2.86
CA ASN A 514 -7.61 -14.90 -4.15
C ASN A 514 -7.89 -15.91 -5.29
N LYS A 515 -7.40 -17.15 -5.15
CA LYS A 515 -7.57 -18.20 -6.15
C LYS A 515 -8.89 -18.95 -6.00
N GLY A 516 -9.31 -19.21 -4.76
CA GLY A 516 -10.50 -20.00 -4.44
C GLY A 516 -10.35 -21.51 -4.68
N TYR A 517 -9.14 -21.99 -4.98
CA TYR A 517 -8.82 -23.40 -5.15
C TYR A 517 -7.36 -23.69 -4.76
N LEU A 518 -7.08 -24.94 -4.42
CA LEU A 518 -5.74 -25.46 -4.16
C LEU A 518 -5.46 -26.60 -5.11
N ASN A 519 -4.33 -26.53 -5.80
CA ASN A 519 -3.83 -27.63 -6.63
C ASN A 519 -2.69 -28.33 -5.91
N LEU A 520 -2.72 -29.68 -5.86
CA LEU A 520 -1.57 -30.45 -5.45
C LEU A 520 -0.79 -30.95 -6.68
N ILE A 521 0.53 -31.00 -6.55
CA ILE A 521 1.44 -31.40 -7.60
C ILE A 521 1.81 -32.88 -7.37
N TYR A 522 1.73 -33.68 -8.42
CA TYR A 522 2.11 -35.09 -8.40
C TYR A 522 3.08 -35.41 -9.52
N GLU A 523 4.10 -36.18 -9.18
CA GLU A 523 4.90 -36.92 -10.15
C GLU A 523 4.20 -38.24 -10.44
N ILE A 524 4.00 -38.54 -11.71
CA ILE A 524 3.35 -39.75 -12.18
C ILE A 524 4.39 -40.52 -12.97
N ASP A 525 4.75 -41.72 -12.50
CA ASP A 525 5.69 -42.59 -13.16
C ASP A 525 5.05 -43.32 -14.35
N SER A 526 5.85 -44.05 -15.13
CA SER A 526 5.42 -44.84 -16.27
C SER A 526 4.43 -46.00 -15.91
N LYS A 527 4.29 -46.31 -14.61
CA LYS A 527 3.35 -47.31 -14.08
C LYS A 527 2.07 -46.66 -13.53
N GLY A 528 1.94 -45.32 -13.59
CA GLY A 528 0.79 -44.59 -13.08
C GLY A 528 0.81 -44.36 -11.56
N GLN A 529 1.92 -44.67 -10.88
CA GLN A 529 2.05 -44.39 -9.45
C GLN A 529 2.23 -42.88 -9.23
N LYS A 530 1.41 -42.32 -8.33
CA LYS A 530 1.42 -40.89 -8.00
C LYS A 530 2.23 -40.66 -6.73
N THR A 531 3.23 -39.79 -6.82
CA THR A 531 4.01 -39.31 -5.66
C THR A 531 3.79 -37.80 -5.52
N GLN A 532 3.35 -37.31 -4.36
CA GLN A 532 3.11 -35.91 -4.13
C GLN A 532 4.45 -35.15 -4.11
N ARG A 533 4.47 -34.01 -4.81
CA ARG A 533 5.58 -33.08 -4.85
C ARG A 533 5.15 -31.75 -4.22
N PHE A 534 6.04 -31.12 -3.45
CA PHE A 534 5.76 -29.87 -2.74
C PHE A 534 6.32 -28.61 -3.41
N LYS A 535 6.99 -28.75 -4.56
CA LYS A 535 7.50 -27.61 -5.34
C LYS A 535 7.28 -27.86 -6.83
N TYR A 536 6.99 -26.78 -7.55
CA TYR A 536 6.97 -26.85 -9.02
C TYR A 536 8.38 -27.15 -9.54
N PRO A 537 8.52 -28.04 -10.52
CA PRO A 537 9.82 -28.30 -11.11
C PRO A 537 10.32 -27.11 -11.90
N SER A 538 11.63 -26.89 -11.92
CA SER A 538 12.24 -25.97 -12.88
C SER A 538 12.11 -26.53 -14.29
N GLU A 539 12.28 -25.70 -15.33
CA GLU A 539 12.23 -26.14 -16.73
C GLU A 539 13.26 -27.25 -17.03
N GLU A 540 14.42 -27.20 -16.38
CA GLU A 540 15.48 -28.20 -16.52
C GLU A 540 15.09 -29.51 -15.84
N GLU A 541 14.53 -29.44 -14.63
CA GLU A 541 14.02 -30.62 -13.90
C GLU A 541 12.85 -31.25 -14.65
N GLU A 542 11.92 -30.47 -15.20
CA GLU A 542 10.79 -30.98 -15.96
C GLU A 542 11.26 -31.74 -17.22
N LYS A 543 12.25 -31.19 -17.92
CA LYS A 543 12.87 -31.89 -19.07
C LYS A 543 13.55 -33.19 -18.66
N ALA A 544 14.23 -33.22 -17.52
CA ALA A 544 14.90 -34.42 -17.00
C ALA A 544 13.87 -35.49 -16.57
N LEU A 545 12.78 -35.09 -15.89
CA LEU A 545 11.69 -35.97 -15.47
C LEU A 545 11.00 -36.61 -16.68
N LYS A 546 10.66 -35.82 -17.70
CA LYS A 546 10.06 -36.27 -18.95
C LYS A 546 10.97 -37.29 -19.68
N LYS A 547 12.29 -37.05 -19.67
CA LYS A 547 13.26 -38.00 -20.26
C LYS A 547 13.27 -39.35 -19.54
N ASN A 548 12.96 -39.35 -18.23
CA ASN A 548 12.87 -40.54 -17.40
C ASN A 548 11.46 -41.18 -17.39
N GLY A 549 10.54 -40.73 -18.22
CA GLY A 549 9.18 -41.24 -18.31
C GLY A 549 8.27 -40.83 -17.13
N VAL A 550 8.63 -39.76 -16.41
CA VAL A 550 7.84 -39.19 -15.31
C VAL A 550 7.16 -37.91 -15.79
N SER A 551 5.84 -37.83 -15.65
CA SER A 551 5.07 -36.62 -15.89
C SER A 551 4.79 -35.89 -14.55
N VAL A 552 4.71 -34.55 -14.59
CA VAL A 552 4.30 -33.74 -13.45
C VAL A 552 2.95 -33.13 -13.77
N GLU A 553 1.97 -33.46 -12.94
CA GLU A 553 0.59 -33.01 -13.14
C GLU A 553 0.04 -32.34 -11.85
N CYS A 554 -0.84 -31.34 -12.04
CA CYS A 554 -1.51 -30.62 -10.98
C CYS A 554 -2.98 -31.01 -10.92
N PHE A 555 -3.45 -31.40 -9.74
CA PHE A 555 -4.84 -31.76 -9.54
C PHE A 555 -5.50 -30.84 -8.50
N PRO A 556 -6.69 -30.31 -8.78
CA PRO A 556 -7.45 -29.57 -7.80
C PRO A 556 -7.92 -30.51 -6.66
N VAL A 557 -7.83 -30.01 -5.44
CA VAL A 557 -8.24 -30.75 -4.24
C VAL A 557 -9.60 -30.26 -3.78
N LYS A 558 -10.45 -31.20 -3.38
CA LYS A 558 -11.69 -30.88 -2.67
C LYS A 558 -11.36 -30.74 -1.18
N LEU A 559 -11.45 -29.54 -0.69
CA LEU A 559 -11.23 -29.19 0.72
C LEU A 559 -12.55 -29.34 1.50
N ASP A 560 -12.47 -29.67 2.79
CA ASP A 560 -13.58 -29.49 3.70
C ASP A 560 -13.65 -28.04 4.22
N ALA A 561 -14.71 -27.71 4.95
CA ALA A 561 -14.95 -26.35 5.42
C ALA A 561 -13.87 -25.89 6.43
N GLU A 562 -13.36 -26.78 7.27
CA GLU A 562 -12.34 -26.46 8.27
C GLU A 562 -10.98 -26.24 7.61
N GLU A 563 -10.61 -27.04 6.62
CA GLU A 563 -9.40 -26.89 5.80
C GLU A 563 -9.42 -25.57 5.02
N GLU A 564 -10.57 -25.21 4.44
CA GLU A 564 -10.75 -23.96 3.73
C GLU A 564 -10.59 -22.75 4.65
N VAL A 565 -11.18 -22.80 5.86
CA VAL A 565 -11.03 -21.76 6.86
C VAL A 565 -9.56 -21.62 7.30
N ALA A 566 -8.87 -22.73 7.54
CA ALA A 566 -7.46 -22.73 7.91
C ALA A 566 -6.59 -22.06 6.84
N LEU A 567 -6.80 -22.37 5.55
CA LEU A 567 -6.08 -21.73 4.44
C LEU A 567 -6.33 -20.21 4.40
N LYS A 568 -7.58 -19.78 4.55
CA LYS A 568 -7.93 -18.35 4.58
C LYS A 568 -7.28 -17.62 5.76
N GLN A 569 -7.18 -18.26 6.91
CA GLN A 569 -6.53 -17.68 8.09
C GLN A 569 -5.00 -17.62 7.93
N ILE A 570 -4.37 -18.63 7.31
CA ILE A 570 -2.94 -18.59 6.96
C ILE A 570 -2.67 -17.45 5.97
N ASP A 571 -3.53 -17.23 4.98
CA ASP A 571 -3.40 -16.11 4.04
C ASP A 571 -3.58 -14.75 4.74
N ALA A 572 -4.48 -14.67 5.71
CA ALA A 572 -4.61 -13.48 6.55
C ALA A 572 -3.32 -13.22 7.36
N MET A 573 -2.70 -14.26 7.95
CA MET A 573 -1.41 -14.16 8.63
C MET A 573 -0.31 -13.65 7.70
N LYS A 574 -0.23 -14.14 6.47
CA LYS A 574 0.73 -13.66 5.45
C LYS A 574 0.50 -12.17 5.13
N ASN A 575 -0.77 -11.76 5.01
CA ASN A 575 -1.10 -10.36 4.76
C ASN A 575 -0.73 -9.45 5.92
N GLU A 576 -0.95 -9.87 7.17
CA GLU A 576 -0.57 -9.07 8.34
C GLU A 576 0.95 -8.88 8.40
N ILE A 577 1.75 -9.95 8.24
CA ILE A 577 3.22 -9.86 8.32
C ILE A 577 3.82 -9.00 7.20
N LEU A 578 3.22 -8.97 6.01
CA LEU A 578 3.62 -8.10 4.92
C LEU A 578 3.41 -6.61 5.23
N ASN A 579 2.59 -6.28 6.21
CA ASN A 579 2.29 -4.92 6.63
C ASN A 579 2.98 -4.53 7.96
N ILE A 580 3.86 -5.35 8.49
CA ILE A 580 4.71 -4.98 9.63
C ILE A 580 5.94 -4.23 9.13
N TYR A 581 6.17 -3.07 9.73
CA TYR A 581 7.29 -2.18 9.43
C TYR A 581 8.30 -2.16 10.56
N ARG A 582 9.56 -1.98 10.20
CA ARG A 582 10.68 -1.74 11.10
C ARG A 582 10.92 -0.23 11.22
N PHE A 583 10.76 0.31 12.41
CA PHE A 583 11.03 1.71 12.73
C PHE A 583 12.31 1.82 13.55
N LYS A 584 13.29 2.55 13.07
CA LYS A 584 14.49 2.88 13.85
C LYS A 584 14.16 3.92 14.89
N GLN A 585 14.39 3.60 16.16
CA GLN A 585 14.23 4.54 17.26
C GLN A 585 15.55 5.27 17.57
N SER A 586 15.44 6.46 18.15
CA SER A 586 16.61 7.28 18.56
C SER A 586 17.51 6.62 19.60
N ASN A 587 17.00 5.62 20.33
CA ASN A 587 17.74 4.82 21.31
C ASN A 587 18.51 3.62 20.70
N GLY A 588 18.53 3.50 19.37
CA GLY A 588 19.21 2.43 18.63
C GLY A 588 18.49 1.07 18.62
N ARG A 589 17.30 0.96 19.24
CA ARG A 589 16.46 -0.24 19.17
C ARG A 589 15.46 -0.12 18.04
N ASP A 590 15.23 -1.20 17.31
CA ASP A 590 14.19 -1.26 16.31
C ASP A 590 12.82 -1.49 16.97
N ARG A 591 11.81 -0.78 16.50
CA ARG A 591 10.41 -1.00 16.86
C ARG A 591 9.70 -1.62 15.65
N PHE A 592 8.90 -2.64 15.91
CA PHE A 592 8.07 -3.30 14.89
C PHE A 592 6.61 -2.99 15.16
N ASP A 593 5.91 -2.52 14.12
CA ASP A 593 4.51 -2.13 14.24
C ASP A 593 3.85 -2.15 12.85
N LEU A 594 2.51 -2.09 12.80
CA LEU A 594 1.80 -1.97 11.53
C LEU A 594 2.22 -0.71 10.76
N ALA A 595 2.22 -0.82 9.44
CA ALA A 595 2.38 0.33 8.55
C ALA A 595 1.41 1.45 8.96
N PRO A 596 1.84 2.74 9.01
CA PRO A 596 0.97 3.84 9.44
C PRO A 596 -0.33 3.95 8.66
N SER A 597 -0.31 3.58 7.36
CA SER A 597 -1.49 3.55 6.50
C SER A 597 -2.48 2.43 6.84
N LYS A 598 -2.07 1.45 7.65
CA LYS A 598 -2.87 0.26 8.01
C LYS A 598 -3.22 0.20 9.49
N ALA A 599 -2.63 1.04 10.33
CA ALA A 599 -2.78 1.02 11.79
C ALA A 599 -4.25 1.10 12.27
N ASN A 600 -5.13 1.76 11.52
CA ASN A 600 -6.56 1.90 11.86
C ASN A 600 -7.47 0.88 11.16
N SER A 601 -6.95 0.08 10.23
CA SER A 601 -7.77 -0.80 9.38
C SER A 601 -7.37 -2.28 9.42
N MET A 602 -6.25 -2.60 10.09
CA MET A 602 -5.71 -3.95 10.17
C MET A 602 -5.25 -4.24 11.60
N HIS A 603 -5.27 -5.51 11.98
CA HIS A 603 -4.72 -6.02 13.24
C HIS A 603 -3.37 -6.69 12.98
N ASP A 604 -2.51 -6.84 14.00
CA ASP A 604 -1.21 -7.51 13.91
C ASP A 604 -1.15 -8.83 14.72
N ASP A 605 -2.29 -9.29 15.24
CA ASP A 605 -2.40 -10.45 16.12
C ASP A 605 -1.81 -11.74 15.50
N LYS A 606 -2.10 -12.01 14.22
CA LYS A 606 -1.58 -13.18 13.51
C LYS A 606 -0.10 -13.04 13.16
N ALA A 607 0.34 -11.82 12.84
CA ALA A 607 1.75 -11.54 12.64
C ALA A 607 2.55 -11.72 13.93
N TYR A 608 1.97 -11.34 15.07
CA TYR A 608 2.58 -11.54 16.38
C TYR A 608 2.72 -13.03 16.74
N VAL A 609 1.66 -13.80 16.53
CA VAL A 609 1.67 -15.27 16.69
C VAL A 609 2.74 -15.93 15.81
N LEU A 610 2.91 -15.48 14.56
CA LEU A 610 3.98 -15.94 13.68
C LEU A 610 5.36 -15.59 14.22
N GLY A 611 5.50 -14.41 14.83
CA GLY A 611 6.72 -14.01 15.58
C GLY A 611 7.05 -14.98 16.71
N LEU A 612 6.07 -15.35 17.55
CA LEU A 612 6.23 -16.32 18.64
C LEU A 612 6.71 -17.70 18.12
N LEU A 613 6.06 -18.22 17.06
CA LEU A 613 6.48 -19.47 16.43
C LEU A 613 7.90 -19.40 15.87
N SER A 614 8.25 -18.27 15.24
CA SER A 614 9.59 -18.05 14.69
C SER A 614 10.67 -17.97 15.80
N TYR A 615 10.32 -17.41 16.93
CA TYR A 615 11.18 -17.36 18.11
C TYR A 615 11.45 -18.77 18.66
N GLN A 616 10.44 -19.63 18.74
CA GLN A 616 10.62 -21.03 19.12
C GLN A 616 11.57 -21.77 18.16
N LEU A 617 11.44 -21.54 16.86
CA LEU A 617 12.37 -22.11 15.88
C LEU A 617 13.82 -21.65 16.13
N MET A 618 13.99 -20.38 16.43
CA MET A 618 15.31 -19.81 16.75
C MET A 618 15.91 -20.47 18.01
N LEU A 619 15.11 -20.68 19.06
CA LEU A 619 15.57 -21.36 20.29
C LEU A 619 16.03 -22.79 20.02
N LEU A 620 15.23 -23.58 19.28
CA LEU A 620 15.59 -24.95 18.89
C LEU A 620 16.88 -25.01 18.08
N ARG A 621 17.08 -24.08 17.18
CA ARG A 621 18.31 -24.00 16.37
C ARG A 621 19.53 -23.63 17.23
N ARG A 622 19.38 -22.71 18.16
CA ARG A 622 20.45 -22.35 19.13
C ARG A 622 20.85 -23.54 19.99
N GLU A 623 19.89 -24.25 20.52
CA GLU A 623 20.11 -25.43 21.32
C GLU A 623 20.82 -26.54 20.55
N HIS A 624 20.39 -26.81 19.33
CA HIS A 624 21.01 -27.78 18.43
C HIS A 624 22.48 -27.45 18.15
N ILE A 625 22.80 -26.17 17.85
CA ILE A 625 24.17 -25.70 17.62
C ILE A 625 25.02 -25.86 18.90
N THR A 626 24.48 -25.54 20.07
CA THR A 626 25.18 -25.67 21.33
C THR A 626 25.48 -27.12 21.69
N ASN A 627 24.53 -28.02 21.46
CA ASN A 627 24.70 -29.45 21.72
C ASN A 627 25.68 -30.09 20.74
N LYS A 628 25.66 -29.68 19.45
CA LYS A 628 26.62 -30.13 18.45
C LYS A 628 28.05 -29.69 18.79
N LYS A 629 28.24 -28.49 19.33
CA LYS A 629 29.53 -28.01 19.84
C LYS A 629 30.08 -28.83 21.02
N ARG A 630 29.20 -29.36 21.86
CA ARG A 630 29.61 -30.23 22.96
C ARG A 630 30.00 -31.64 22.51
N ALA A 631 29.47 -32.07 21.35
CA ALA A 631 29.67 -33.41 20.81
C ALA A 631 30.85 -33.54 19.83
N THR A 632 31.31 -32.44 19.21
CA THR A 632 32.35 -32.47 18.15
C THR A 632 33.42 -31.40 18.40
N ASN A 633 34.70 -31.84 18.52
CA ASN A 633 35.89 -30.99 18.48
C ASN A 633 36.35 -30.68 17.05
N ASN A 634 35.45 -30.62 16.08
CA ASN A 634 35.79 -30.50 14.65
C ASN A 634 35.80 -29.05 14.17
N ILE A 635 36.84 -28.69 13.41
CA ILE A 635 37.13 -27.34 12.90
C ILE A 635 36.03 -26.84 11.91
N ASP A 636 35.35 -27.74 11.22
CA ASP A 636 34.29 -27.39 10.25
C ASP A 636 33.06 -26.78 10.90
N ASP A 637 32.74 -27.20 12.14
CA ASP A 637 31.66 -26.58 12.94
C ASP A 637 31.98 -25.13 13.34
N PHE A 638 33.26 -24.75 13.30
CA PHE A 638 33.75 -23.39 13.58
C PHE A 638 33.42 -22.39 12.46
N PHE A 639 33.29 -22.86 11.22
CA PHE A 639 32.91 -22.03 10.07
C PHE A 639 31.42 -21.67 10.10
N ASP A 640 30.55 -22.59 10.46
CA ASP A 640 29.11 -22.34 10.62
C ASP A 640 28.85 -21.30 11.75
N ILE A 641 29.68 -21.31 12.77
CA ILE A 641 29.61 -20.35 13.87
C ILE A 641 30.14 -18.96 13.47
N ARG A 642 31.14 -18.88 12.60
CA ARG A 642 31.63 -17.59 12.07
C ARG A 642 30.59 -16.91 11.20
N THR A 643 29.81 -17.66 10.43
CA THR A 643 28.69 -17.13 9.64
C THR A 643 27.58 -16.61 10.55
N ALA A 644 27.24 -17.35 11.62
CA ALA A 644 26.26 -16.89 12.62
C ALA A 644 26.78 -15.67 13.44
N LYS A 645 28.10 -15.60 13.72
CA LYS A 645 28.68 -14.43 14.40
C LYS A 645 28.85 -13.21 13.49
N LYS A 646 29.05 -13.39 12.17
CA LYS A 646 29.09 -12.26 11.23
C LYS A 646 27.74 -11.58 11.08
N THR A 647 26.64 -12.32 11.21
CA THR A 647 25.31 -11.73 11.30
C THR A 647 25.06 -10.99 12.62
N HIS A 648 25.78 -11.35 13.72
CA HIS A 648 25.70 -10.60 14.98
C HIS A 648 26.52 -9.30 14.99
N SER A 649 27.56 -9.14 14.16
CA SER A 649 28.38 -7.93 14.13
C SER A 649 27.78 -6.77 13.31
N TYR A 650 26.65 -6.98 12.62
CA TYR A 650 25.88 -5.92 12.00
C TYR A 650 24.86 -5.27 12.94
N PHE A 651 24.76 -5.73 14.19
CA PHE A 651 23.80 -5.26 15.19
C PHE A 651 24.43 -4.86 16.52
N SER A 652 25.72 -4.46 16.54
CA SER A 652 26.33 -3.78 17.69
C SER A 652 26.57 -2.31 17.37
#